data_144cfa1b887a5853c65931cd0f24cb70
#
_entry.id   144cfa1b887a5853c65931cd0f24cb70
#
_cell.length_a   1.000
_cell.length_b   1.000
_cell.length_c   1.000
_cell.angle_alpha   90.00
_cell.angle_beta   90.00
_cell.angle_gamma   90.00
#
_symmetry.space_group_name_H-M   'P 1'
#
loop_
_entity.id
_entity.type
_entity.pdbx_description
1 polymer ?
#
loop_
_entity_poly.entity_id
_entity_poly.type
_entity_poly.pdbx_seq_one_letter_code
_entity_poly.pdbx_strand_id
1 'polypeptide(L)'
;MGKKNIPYIEETYDVVVVGAGHAGCETALACARLGLETMMFTVSVDSIALMPCNPNIGGSSKGHLVREIDALGGEMGKNIDKTFIQSKMLNKSKGPAVHSLRAQADKAEYTKEMRKTLQNTDHLSIRQAEVAEILTNKDQFFPEDEYHEGEEQKITGVRTVSGGVYRCKAVVLCTGTYLRARCLTGEMITHTGPNGLSAANHLTDSLVAHGIQTRRFKTGTPARVDKRSLDFSKMEEQFGDERVVPFSFTTNPEDVQIEQASCWLTYTNETTHEIIRNNLDRSPIYAGIIEGTGPRYCPSIEDKVVKFADKNRHQIFIEPEGLSTNEMYVGGMSSSLPEDVQHEMYRTLPGLEHVKIVRNAYAIEYDCIDANNLYASLEFKAMKGLFSGGQFNGSSGYEEAACQGLIAGINAAMEIKGRDPLILDRSEAYIGVLIDDLVTKKNREPYRMMTSRAEYRLLLRQDNADLRLTKKGYEIGLISQERYDWVCKKEELIKKEIERVNEVKLGANARVQHVLEQYGSIPLHTGTTLSDLIRRPELDYDKLAEIDTDRPDLPAEVTEQVNILIKYDGYISRQIKQVEKFKKLEKKKLPEKFDYNEISGLRIEAQQKLNEFQPLNIGQASRISGVTPADISVLLVYLEQLKYSNPDLFFKLNPDEHKEKQE
;
A
#
# COMPACT_ATOMS: atom_id res chain seq x y z
N MET A 1 -6.19 40.15 2.65
CA MET A 1 -7.62 40.50 2.83
C MET A 1 -7.89 40.56 4.33
N GLY A 2 -8.35 41.68 4.85
CA GLY A 2 -8.49 41.87 6.30
C GLY A 2 -9.47 40.88 6.93
N LYS A 3 -9.16 40.45 8.14
CA LYS A 3 -9.92 39.58 9.05
C LYS A 3 -11.30 40.16 9.42
N LYS A 4 -12.12 40.66 8.49
CA LYS A 4 -13.37 41.30 8.77
C LYS A 4 -14.53 40.30 8.72
N ASN A 5 -15.00 39.92 9.92
CA ASN A 5 -16.37 39.47 10.23
C ASN A 5 -16.99 38.39 9.33
N ILE A 6 -16.26 37.33 9.02
CA ILE A 6 -16.89 36.11 8.54
C ILE A 6 -17.28 35.33 9.80
N PRO A 7 -18.57 35.06 10.04
CA PRO A 7 -18.99 34.20 11.15
C PRO A 7 -18.34 32.81 10.91
N TYR A 8 -17.60 32.32 11.87
CA TYR A 8 -16.96 30.99 11.83
C TYR A 8 -17.53 30.12 12.94
N ILE A 9 -17.61 28.82 12.64
CA ILE A 9 -17.87 27.79 13.62
C ILE A 9 -16.52 27.37 14.16
N GLU A 10 -16.36 27.35 15.47
CA GLU A 10 -15.17 26.82 16.12
C GLU A 10 -15.54 25.53 16.85
N GLU A 11 -14.93 24.43 16.41
CA GLU A 11 -15.06 23.11 17.04
C GLU A 11 -13.65 22.58 17.34
N THR A 12 -13.53 21.75 18.37
CA THR A 12 -12.26 21.18 18.80
C THR A 12 -12.27 19.66 18.66
N TYR A 13 -11.22 19.13 18.07
CA TYR A 13 -10.97 17.71 17.90
C TYR A 13 -9.53 17.38 18.30
N ASP A 14 -9.23 16.10 18.50
CA ASP A 14 -7.85 15.67 18.65
C ASP A 14 -7.15 15.59 17.29
N VAL A 15 -7.81 14.99 16.29
CA VAL A 15 -7.27 14.79 14.95
C VAL A 15 -8.26 15.27 13.88
N VAL A 16 -7.71 15.95 12.86
CA VAL A 16 -8.43 16.27 11.63
C VAL A 16 -7.84 15.46 10.47
N VAL A 17 -8.70 14.74 9.74
CA VAL A 17 -8.35 13.98 8.54
C VAL A 17 -8.90 14.70 7.31
N VAL A 18 -8.04 15.04 6.38
CA VAL A 18 -8.41 15.78 5.16
C VAL A 18 -8.45 14.83 3.96
N GLY A 19 -9.65 14.44 3.57
CA GLY A 19 -9.92 13.47 2.50
C GLY A 19 -10.46 12.14 3.02
N ALA A 20 -11.44 11.57 2.30
CA ALA A 20 -12.12 10.33 2.64
C ALA A 20 -11.93 9.23 1.59
N GLY A 21 -10.78 9.21 0.90
CA GLY A 21 -10.32 8.08 0.12
C GLY A 21 -9.81 6.95 1.02
N HIS A 22 -9.21 5.90 0.45
CA HIS A 22 -8.75 4.74 1.22
C HIS A 22 -7.78 5.11 2.35
N ALA A 23 -6.88 6.07 2.13
CA ALA A 23 -5.99 6.56 3.19
C ALA A 23 -6.77 7.24 4.31
N GLY A 24 -7.69 8.15 3.97
CA GLY A 24 -8.47 8.87 4.97
C GLY A 24 -9.40 7.97 5.79
N CYS A 25 -10.01 6.96 5.16
CA CYS A 25 -10.84 5.98 5.87
C CYS A 25 -10.05 5.21 6.92
N GLU A 26 -8.89 4.66 6.55
CA GLU A 26 -8.03 3.92 7.50
C GLU A 26 -7.48 4.85 8.60
N THR A 27 -7.09 6.08 8.26
CA THR A 27 -6.64 7.08 9.22
C THR A 27 -7.73 7.40 10.25
N ALA A 28 -8.93 7.72 9.78
CA ALA A 28 -10.03 8.13 10.63
C ALA A 28 -10.48 7.00 11.58
N LEU A 29 -10.57 5.77 11.04
CA LEU A 29 -10.89 4.58 11.83
C LEU A 29 -9.82 4.29 12.88
N ALA A 30 -8.53 4.41 12.53
CA ALA A 30 -7.45 4.19 13.47
C ALA A 30 -7.49 5.19 14.63
N CYS A 31 -7.60 6.49 14.34
CA CYS A 31 -7.66 7.53 15.37
C CYS A 31 -8.87 7.38 16.27
N ALA A 32 -10.06 7.19 15.70
CA ALA A 32 -11.31 7.06 16.44
C ALA A 32 -11.34 5.79 17.32
N ARG A 33 -10.93 4.64 16.78
CA ARG A 33 -10.83 3.38 17.53
C ARG A 33 -9.78 3.42 18.64
N LEU A 34 -8.82 4.31 18.53
CA LEU A 34 -7.87 4.61 19.61
C LEU A 34 -8.40 5.63 20.62
N GLY A 35 -9.70 6.02 20.53
CA GLY A 35 -10.38 6.89 21.48
C GLY A 35 -10.05 8.38 21.33
N LEU A 36 -9.68 8.82 20.12
CA LEU A 36 -9.44 10.23 19.83
C LEU A 36 -10.65 10.85 19.11
N GLU A 37 -11.10 12.02 19.55
CA GLU A 37 -12.11 12.80 18.84
C GLU A 37 -11.58 13.20 17.47
N THR A 38 -12.15 12.64 16.43
CA THR A 38 -11.65 12.72 15.06
C THR A 38 -12.68 13.36 14.13
N MET A 39 -12.25 14.38 13.38
CA MET A 39 -13.05 14.97 12.30
C MET A 39 -12.48 14.57 10.94
N MET A 40 -13.30 13.98 10.08
CA MET A 40 -12.93 13.67 8.70
C MET A 40 -13.65 14.58 7.71
N PHE A 41 -12.90 15.31 6.90
CA PHE A 41 -13.41 16.14 5.81
C PHE A 41 -13.38 15.42 4.47
N THR A 42 -14.43 15.63 3.68
CA THR A 42 -14.51 15.12 2.30
C THR A 42 -15.20 16.16 1.40
N VAL A 43 -14.85 16.17 0.12
CA VAL A 43 -15.54 17.00 -0.90
C VAL A 43 -16.94 16.45 -1.22
N SER A 44 -17.18 15.16 -0.97
CA SER A 44 -18.49 14.52 -1.13
C SER A 44 -18.59 13.28 -0.23
N VAL A 45 -19.66 13.23 0.60
CA VAL A 45 -19.93 12.05 1.46
C VAL A 45 -20.25 10.81 0.63
N ASP A 46 -20.79 10.98 -0.59
CA ASP A 46 -21.11 9.88 -1.48
C ASP A 46 -19.87 9.29 -2.18
N SER A 47 -18.71 9.96 -2.08
CA SER A 47 -17.44 9.51 -2.62
C SER A 47 -16.47 8.92 -1.59
N ILE A 48 -16.95 8.63 -0.38
CA ILE A 48 -16.14 7.94 0.65
C ILE A 48 -15.68 6.58 0.11
N ALA A 49 -14.38 6.30 0.23
CA ALA A 49 -13.73 5.11 -0.30
C ALA A 49 -14.00 4.85 -1.79
N LEU A 50 -14.21 5.90 -2.58
CA LEU A 50 -14.45 5.79 -4.01
C LEU A 50 -13.29 5.07 -4.70
N MET A 51 -13.64 4.18 -5.63
CA MET A 51 -12.70 3.47 -6.50
C MET A 51 -12.72 4.09 -7.91
N PRO A 52 -12.12 5.25 -8.16
CA PRO A 52 -12.30 5.99 -9.41
C PRO A 52 -11.56 5.36 -10.60
N CYS A 53 -10.57 4.51 -10.36
CA CYS A 53 -9.84 3.79 -11.40
C CYS A 53 -10.42 2.39 -11.59
N ASN A 54 -9.78 1.35 -11.12
CA ASN A 54 -10.20 -0.04 -11.32
C ASN A 54 -11.10 -0.54 -10.17
N PRO A 55 -11.93 -1.59 -10.42
CA PRO A 55 -12.81 -2.17 -9.41
C PRO A 55 -12.12 -3.22 -8.53
N ASN A 56 -10.80 -3.19 -8.38
CA ASN A 56 -10.07 -4.28 -7.75
C ASN A 56 -9.37 -3.86 -6.45
N ILE A 57 -9.38 -4.76 -5.46
CA ILE A 57 -8.54 -4.71 -4.26
C ILE A 57 -7.60 -5.91 -4.28
N GLY A 58 -6.33 -5.69 -3.95
CA GLY A 58 -5.31 -6.73 -3.99
C GLY A 58 -4.63 -6.88 -5.34
N GLY A 59 -4.05 -8.06 -5.58
CA GLY A 59 -3.16 -8.32 -6.70
C GLY A 59 -1.72 -8.49 -6.26
N SER A 60 -0.80 -8.70 -7.20
CA SER A 60 0.62 -8.98 -6.90
C SER A 60 1.23 -7.92 -5.98
N SER A 61 1.78 -8.32 -4.85
CA SER A 61 2.24 -7.50 -3.71
C SER A 61 1.15 -6.73 -2.96
N LYS A 62 0.04 -6.41 -3.58
CA LYS A 62 -1.04 -5.63 -2.98
C LYS A 62 -1.90 -6.45 -2.03
N GLY A 63 -2.15 -7.74 -2.36
CA GLY A 63 -2.79 -8.67 -1.43
C GLY A 63 -2.01 -8.79 -0.11
N HIS A 64 -0.68 -8.70 -0.15
CA HIS A 64 0.17 -8.64 1.05
C HIS A 64 -0.14 -7.40 1.89
N LEU A 65 -0.23 -6.21 1.26
CA LEU A 65 -0.56 -4.97 1.95
C LEU A 65 -1.93 -5.04 2.63
N VAL A 66 -2.96 -5.55 1.95
CA VAL A 66 -4.32 -5.68 2.54
C VAL A 66 -4.33 -6.61 3.75
N ARG A 67 -3.62 -7.74 3.66
CA ARG A 67 -3.47 -8.67 4.79
C ARG A 67 -2.72 -8.04 5.96
N GLU A 68 -1.71 -7.22 5.70
CA GLU A 68 -0.97 -6.49 6.73
C GLU A 68 -1.79 -5.36 7.35
N ILE A 69 -2.61 -4.64 6.56
CA ILE A 69 -3.60 -3.68 7.06
C ILE A 69 -4.55 -4.37 8.03
N ASP A 70 -5.13 -5.50 7.64
CA ASP A 70 -6.04 -6.27 8.48
C ASP A 70 -5.35 -6.76 9.77
N ALA A 71 -4.12 -7.30 9.66
CA ALA A 71 -3.37 -7.79 10.81
C ALA A 71 -3.06 -6.70 11.85
N LEU A 72 -2.96 -5.43 11.43
CA LEU A 72 -2.81 -4.26 12.30
C LEU A 72 -4.13 -3.69 12.82
N GLY A 73 -5.28 -4.19 12.36
CA GLY A 73 -6.60 -3.73 12.79
C GLY A 73 -7.30 -2.76 11.83
N GLY A 74 -6.80 -2.60 10.60
CA GLY A 74 -7.45 -1.81 9.55
C GLY A 74 -8.72 -2.45 9.00
N GLU A 75 -9.39 -1.78 8.07
CA GLU A 75 -10.75 -2.11 7.62
C GLU A 75 -10.83 -2.63 6.18
N MET A 76 -9.88 -2.29 5.31
CA MET A 76 -9.94 -2.61 3.87
C MET A 76 -10.20 -4.09 3.60
N GLY A 77 -9.55 -4.99 4.33
CA GLY A 77 -9.72 -6.44 4.19
C GLY A 77 -11.14 -6.89 4.54
N LYS A 78 -11.70 -6.39 5.62
CA LYS A 78 -13.07 -6.69 6.06
C LYS A 78 -14.11 -6.12 5.10
N ASN A 79 -13.86 -4.90 4.59
CA ASN A 79 -14.78 -4.24 3.67
C ASN A 79 -14.86 -4.95 2.33
N ILE A 80 -13.71 -5.38 1.77
CA ILE A 80 -13.70 -6.13 0.50
C ILE A 80 -14.32 -7.53 0.66
N ASP A 81 -14.11 -8.22 1.77
CA ASP A 81 -14.69 -9.54 2.02
C ASP A 81 -16.23 -9.53 2.02
N LYS A 82 -16.85 -8.40 2.36
CA LYS A 82 -18.31 -8.21 2.32
C LYS A 82 -18.85 -7.77 0.96
N THR A 83 -17.99 -7.29 0.06
CA THR A 83 -18.44 -6.53 -1.12
C THR A 83 -17.80 -6.98 -2.43
N PHE A 84 -16.99 -8.03 -2.39
CA PHE A 84 -16.42 -8.59 -3.62
C PHE A 84 -17.47 -9.31 -4.46
N ILE A 85 -17.24 -9.37 -5.77
CA ILE A 85 -18.04 -10.11 -6.74
C ILE A 85 -17.24 -11.18 -7.45
N GLN A 86 -15.91 -11.13 -7.40
CA GLN A 86 -15.01 -12.18 -7.84
C GLN A 86 -13.73 -12.16 -6.99
N SER A 87 -13.18 -13.34 -6.68
CA SER A 87 -11.91 -13.48 -5.97
C SER A 87 -11.00 -14.49 -6.65
N LYS A 88 -9.71 -14.22 -6.64
CA LYS A 88 -8.70 -15.08 -7.25
C LYS A 88 -7.36 -14.99 -6.52
N MET A 89 -6.73 -16.13 -6.27
CA MET A 89 -5.34 -16.20 -5.82
C MET A 89 -4.42 -16.15 -7.04
N LEU A 90 -3.61 -15.11 -7.15
CA LEU A 90 -2.63 -14.94 -8.22
C LEU A 90 -1.32 -15.66 -7.88
N ASN A 91 -0.57 -16.02 -8.93
CA ASN A 91 0.77 -16.61 -8.83
C ASN A 91 0.84 -17.99 -8.12
N LYS A 92 -0.23 -18.76 -8.08
CA LYS A 92 -0.28 -20.11 -7.45
C LYS A 92 0.86 -21.02 -7.90
N SER A 93 1.28 -20.93 -9.17
CA SER A 93 2.38 -21.72 -9.74
C SER A 93 3.80 -21.27 -9.32
N LYS A 94 3.94 -20.12 -8.66
CA LYS A 94 5.24 -19.51 -8.33
C LYS A 94 5.68 -19.67 -6.88
N GLY A 95 4.88 -20.34 -6.07
CA GLY A 95 5.15 -20.58 -4.65
C GLY A 95 4.68 -19.45 -3.71
N PRO A 96 4.65 -19.71 -2.38
CA PRO A 96 3.95 -18.90 -1.39
C PRO A 96 4.50 -17.49 -1.21
N ALA A 97 5.77 -17.26 -1.52
CA ALA A 97 6.42 -15.94 -1.39
C ALA A 97 5.77 -14.84 -2.27
N VAL A 98 5.00 -15.23 -3.29
CA VAL A 98 4.36 -14.30 -4.24
C VAL A 98 2.88 -14.59 -4.48
N HIS A 99 2.30 -15.57 -3.77
CA HIS A 99 0.85 -15.76 -3.76
C HIS A 99 0.19 -14.46 -3.35
N SER A 100 -0.81 -14.01 -4.07
CA SER A 100 -1.46 -12.73 -3.81
C SER A 100 -2.94 -12.81 -4.10
N LEU A 101 -3.76 -12.49 -3.11
CA LEU A 101 -5.20 -12.34 -3.28
C LEU A 101 -5.52 -11.13 -4.13
N ARG A 102 -6.50 -11.28 -5.01
CA ARG A 102 -7.14 -10.21 -5.75
C ARG A 102 -8.64 -10.42 -5.73
N ALA A 103 -9.38 -9.41 -5.32
CA ALA A 103 -10.83 -9.41 -5.39
C ALA A 103 -11.31 -8.25 -6.26
N GLN A 104 -12.33 -8.52 -7.05
CA GLN A 104 -13.08 -7.50 -7.75
C GLN A 104 -14.26 -7.08 -6.87
N ALA A 105 -14.39 -5.79 -6.62
CA ALA A 105 -15.43 -5.22 -5.80
C ALA A 105 -16.69 -4.90 -6.62
N ASP A 106 -17.85 -5.03 -6.01
CA ASP A 106 -18.98 -4.15 -6.33
C ASP A 106 -18.66 -2.77 -5.77
N LYS A 107 -18.34 -1.81 -6.64
CA LYS A 107 -17.86 -0.48 -6.22
C LYS A 107 -18.90 0.29 -5.41
N ALA A 108 -20.17 0.14 -5.75
CA ALA A 108 -21.26 0.81 -5.04
C ALA A 108 -21.42 0.25 -3.62
N GLU A 109 -21.43 -1.07 -3.49
CA GLU A 109 -21.53 -1.72 -2.19
C GLU A 109 -20.26 -1.50 -1.35
N TYR A 110 -19.07 -1.48 -1.95
CA TYR A 110 -17.81 -1.18 -1.27
C TYR A 110 -17.83 0.23 -0.61
N THR A 111 -18.24 1.24 -1.37
CA THR A 111 -18.39 2.61 -0.87
C THR A 111 -19.46 2.70 0.22
N LYS A 112 -20.61 2.06 0.01
CA LYS A 112 -21.73 2.04 0.96
C LYS A 112 -21.34 1.38 2.28
N GLU A 113 -20.69 0.22 2.25
CA GLU A 113 -20.29 -0.51 3.45
C GLU A 113 -19.20 0.24 4.22
N MET A 114 -18.19 0.82 3.56
CA MET A 114 -17.17 1.63 4.21
C MET A 114 -17.78 2.87 4.86
N ARG A 115 -18.70 3.57 4.16
CA ARG A 115 -19.41 4.72 4.73
C ARG A 115 -20.21 4.34 5.96
N LYS A 116 -20.90 3.20 5.92
CA LYS A 116 -21.65 2.66 7.06
C LYS A 116 -20.73 2.38 8.26
N THR A 117 -19.56 1.77 8.03
CA THR A 117 -18.56 1.51 9.07
C THR A 117 -18.09 2.81 9.71
N LEU A 118 -17.72 3.81 8.90
CA LEU A 118 -17.26 5.12 9.41
C LEU A 118 -18.35 5.85 10.21
N GLN A 119 -19.59 5.89 9.71
CA GLN A 119 -20.70 6.58 10.37
C GLN A 119 -21.14 5.92 11.67
N ASN A 120 -20.84 4.64 11.89
CA ASN A 120 -21.15 3.90 13.12
C ASN A 120 -19.91 3.73 14.03
N THR A 121 -18.83 4.43 13.77
CA THR A 121 -17.63 4.39 14.62
C THR A 121 -17.70 5.53 15.63
N ASP A 122 -17.61 5.20 16.92
CA ASP A 122 -17.56 6.18 18.01
C ASP A 122 -16.35 7.10 17.85
N HIS A 123 -16.43 8.32 18.38
CA HIS A 123 -15.39 9.36 18.28
C HIS A 123 -15.06 9.83 16.86
N LEU A 124 -15.90 9.52 15.85
CA LEU A 124 -15.70 9.93 14.47
C LEU A 124 -16.83 10.82 13.97
N SER A 125 -16.49 12.04 13.61
CA SER A 125 -17.36 12.98 12.90
C SER A 125 -16.97 13.11 11.43
N ILE A 126 -17.95 13.18 10.53
CA ILE A 126 -17.73 13.32 9.10
C ILE A 126 -18.39 14.60 8.61
N ARG A 127 -17.66 15.39 7.82
CA ARG A 127 -18.18 16.63 7.27
C ARG A 127 -17.85 16.79 5.79
N GLN A 128 -18.86 17.13 5.01
CA GLN A 128 -18.65 17.53 3.61
C GLN A 128 -18.24 19.01 3.57
N ALA A 129 -16.94 19.24 3.37
CA ALA A 129 -16.36 20.56 3.15
C ALA A 129 -14.96 20.41 2.54
N GLU A 130 -14.53 21.42 1.78
CA GLU A 130 -13.14 21.57 1.34
C GLU A 130 -12.34 22.29 2.43
N VAL A 131 -11.25 21.68 2.90
CA VAL A 131 -10.27 22.33 3.76
C VAL A 131 -9.40 23.22 2.89
N ALA A 132 -9.36 24.52 3.20
CA ALA A 132 -8.62 25.51 2.46
C ALA A 132 -7.25 25.82 3.05
N GLU A 133 -7.11 25.74 4.37
CA GLU A 133 -5.90 26.16 5.06
C GLU A 133 -5.61 25.24 6.25
N ILE A 134 -4.32 24.98 6.48
CA ILE A 134 -3.80 24.53 7.76
C ILE A 134 -3.52 25.77 8.61
N LEU A 135 -3.71 25.64 9.92
CA LEU A 135 -3.41 26.67 10.91
C LEU A 135 -2.30 26.16 11.83
N THR A 136 -1.36 27.03 12.13
CA THR A 136 -0.19 26.72 12.94
C THR A 136 -0.01 27.73 14.06
N ASN A 137 0.82 27.43 15.07
CA ASN A 137 1.19 28.37 16.10
C ASN A 137 1.79 29.68 15.52
N LYS A 138 2.46 29.60 14.37
CA LYS A 138 3.03 30.76 13.68
C LYS A 138 1.98 31.74 13.14
N ASP A 139 0.79 31.25 12.80
CA ASP A 139 -0.30 32.07 12.30
C ASP A 139 -0.96 32.90 13.42
N GLN A 140 -0.73 32.51 14.68
CA GLN A 140 -1.30 33.15 15.88
C GLN A 140 -2.82 33.38 15.71
N PHE A 141 -3.50 32.38 15.17
CA PHE A 141 -4.93 32.48 14.88
C PHE A 141 -5.76 32.39 16.16
N PHE A 142 -5.37 31.53 17.09
CA PHE A 142 -6.00 31.37 18.39
C PHE A 142 -5.25 32.21 19.44
N PRO A 143 -5.93 32.74 20.45
CA PRO A 143 -5.32 33.58 21.50
C PRO A 143 -4.16 32.91 22.26
N GLU A 144 -4.21 31.56 22.36
CA GLU A 144 -3.18 30.75 23.02
C GLU A 144 -2.03 30.31 22.09
N ASP A 145 -2.11 30.65 20.81
CA ASP A 145 -1.03 30.37 19.88
C ASP A 145 0.15 31.31 20.15
N GLU A 146 1.17 30.79 20.83
CA GLU A 146 2.44 31.49 21.05
C GLU A 146 3.47 30.97 20.06
N TYR A 147 4.18 31.89 19.41
CA TYR A 147 5.27 31.56 18.49
C TYR A 147 6.38 32.60 18.61
N HIS A 148 7.59 32.14 18.87
CA HIS A 148 8.80 32.95 18.81
C HIS A 148 9.66 32.56 17.60
N GLU A 149 10.35 33.52 17.00
CA GLU A 149 11.16 33.28 15.84
C GLU A 149 12.26 32.23 16.14
N GLY A 150 12.28 31.16 15.34
CA GLY A 150 13.19 30.02 15.54
C GLY A 150 12.58 28.82 16.27
N GLU A 151 11.36 28.94 16.80
CA GLU A 151 10.63 27.79 17.38
C GLU A 151 10.10 26.84 16.31
N GLU A 152 9.84 25.61 16.74
CA GLU A 152 9.22 24.59 15.91
C GLU A 152 7.80 24.97 15.52
N GLN A 153 7.50 24.89 14.23
CA GLN A 153 6.16 25.11 13.73
C GLN A 153 5.29 23.89 14.02
N LYS A 154 4.12 24.08 14.62
CA LYS A 154 3.18 23.00 14.98
C LYS A 154 1.75 23.32 14.55
N ILE A 155 1.00 22.28 14.22
CA ILE A 155 -0.45 22.39 13.90
C ILE A 155 -1.23 22.87 15.11
N THR A 156 -2.20 23.77 14.85
CA THR A 156 -3.20 24.22 15.82
C THR A 156 -4.64 24.07 15.29
N GLY A 157 -4.82 23.86 13.97
CA GLY A 157 -6.14 23.64 13.39
C GLY A 157 -6.18 23.65 11.88
N VAL A 158 -7.39 23.69 11.35
CA VAL A 158 -7.68 23.87 9.92
C VAL A 158 -8.82 24.86 9.72
N ARG A 159 -8.87 25.45 8.50
CA ARG A 159 -9.99 26.28 8.05
C ARG A 159 -10.56 25.77 6.75
N THR A 160 -11.88 25.71 6.66
CA THR A 160 -12.60 25.34 5.42
C THR A 160 -12.82 26.55 4.51
N VAL A 161 -13.10 26.30 3.23
CA VAL A 161 -13.43 27.35 2.23
C VAL A 161 -14.62 28.20 2.71
N SER A 162 -15.60 27.60 3.37
CA SER A 162 -16.77 28.30 3.92
C SER A 162 -16.49 29.12 5.20
N GLY A 163 -15.24 29.09 5.71
CA GLY A 163 -14.79 29.86 6.86
C GLY A 163 -14.93 29.15 8.21
N GLY A 164 -15.37 27.89 8.24
CA GLY A 164 -15.39 27.09 9.48
C GLY A 164 -13.98 26.79 9.96
N VAL A 165 -13.74 26.97 11.27
CA VAL A 165 -12.45 26.76 11.93
C VAL A 165 -12.56 25.58 12.88
N TYR A 166 -11.58 24.68 12.81
CA TYR A 166 -11.52 23.45 13.59
C TYR A 166 -10.16 23.35 14.26
N ARG A 167 -10.15 23.46 15.59
CA ARG A 167 -8.92 23.25 16.38
C ARG A 167 -8.57 21.78 16.41
N CYS A 168 -7.28 21.46 16.34
CA CYS A 168 -6.83 20.09 16.53
C CYS A 168 -5.34 20.05 16.94
N LYS A 169 -4.95 18.89 17.46
CA LYS A 169 -3.56 18.61 17.83
C LYS A 169 -2.75 18.05 16.67
N ALA A 170 -3.43 17.35 15.75
CA ALA A 170 -2.81 16.80 14.55
C ALA A 170 -3.73 16.88 13.33
N VAL A 171 -3.12 17.01 12.15
CA VAL A 171 -3.77 16.95 10.84
C VAL A 171 -3.14 15.85 10.02
N VAL A 172 -3.97 15.01 9.38
CA VAL A 172 -3.51 13.99 8.44
C VAL A 172 -4.04 14.30 7.04
N LEU A 173 -3.13 14.60 6.12
CA LEU A 173 -3.46 14.93 4.73
C LEU A 173 -3.60 13.66 3.88
N CYS A 174 -4.83 13.34 3.47
CA CYS A 174 -5.21 12.18 2.66
C CYS A 174 -5.91 12.61 1.35
N THR A 175 -5.39 13.62 0.68
CA THR A 175 -6.05 14.36 -0.40
C THR A 175 -6.09 13.63 -1.75
N GLY A 176 -5.43 12.47 -1.86
CA GLY A 176 -5.49 11.62 -3.05
C GLY A 176 -5.06 12.36 -4.32
N THR A 177 -5.96 12.41 -5.31
CA THR A 177 -5.75 13.06 -6.61
C THR A 177 -6.58 14.33 -6.78
N TYR A 178 -6.97 15.00 -5.68
CA TYR A 178 -7.92 16.12 -5.73
C TYR A 178 -7.25 17.50 -5.67
N LEU A 179 -6.01 17.61 -5.13
CA LEU A 179 -5.35 18.91 -5.01
C LEU A 179 -4.99 19.48 -6.39
N ARG A 180 -5.56 20.65 -6.71
CA ARG A 180 -5.41 21.32 -8.00
C ARG A 180 -5.57 20.35 -9.17
N ALA A 181 -6.54 19.43 -9.04
CA ALA A 181 -6.79 18.40 -10.01
C ALA A 181 -7.31 18.96 -11.32
N ARG A 182 -6.80 18.41 -12.44
CA ARG A 182 -7.36 18.64 -13.77
C ARG A 182 -7.44 17.32 -14.55
N CYS A 183 -8.58 17.07 -15.16
CA CYS A 183 -8.81 15.92 -16.05
C CYS A 183 -8.63 16.34 -17.49
N LEU A 184 -7.97 15.48 -18.28
CA LEU A 184 -7.60 15.75 -19.66
C LEU A 184 -8.09 14.62 -20.57
N THR A 185 -8.83 14.98 -21.62
CA THR A 185 -9.33 14.07 -22.68
C THR A 185 -9.13 14.78 -24.01
N GLY A 186 -8.09 14.41 -24.76
CA GLY A 186 -7.66 15.15 -25.93
C GLY A 186 -7.42 16.63 -25.61
N GLU A 187 -8.04 17.48 -26.39
CA GLU A 187 -7.94 18.94 -26.28
C GLU A 187 -8.75 19.52 -25.11
N MET A 188 -9.63 18.70 -24.48
CA MET A 188 -10.49 19.15 -23.40
C MET A 188 -9.81 19.03 -22.06
N ILE A 189 -9.76 20.13 -21.31
CA ILE A 189 -9.26 20.21 -19.94
C ILE A 189 -10.39 20.65 -19.02
N THR A 190 -10.64 19.85 -17.98
CA THR A 190 -11.62 20.19 -16.93
C THR A 190 -10.93 20.27 -15.57
N HIS A 191 -11.20 21.33 -14.81
CA HIS A 191 -10.66 21.52 -13.46
C HIS A 191 -11.52 20.79 -12.42
N THR A 192 -11.51 19.46 -12.50
CA THR A 192 -12.26 18.57 -11.62
C THR A 192 -11.37 17.47 -11.07
N GLY A 193 -11.78 16.88 -9.96
CA GLY A 193 -11.28 15.60 -9.49
C GLY A 193 -11.84 14.42 -10.30
N PRO A 194 -11.57 13.17 -9.87
CA PRO A 194 -12.06 11.97 -10.52
C PRO A 194 -13.60 11.97 -10.65
N ASN A 195 -14.12 11.38 -11.73
CA ASN A 195 -15.56 11.24 -11.98
C ASN A 195 -16.37 12.56 -11.97
N GLY A 196 -15.72 13.68 -12.31
CA GLY A 196 -16.36 15.00 -12.32
C GLY A 196 -16.62 15.62 -10.94
N LEU A 197 -16.09 15.03 -9.86
CA LEU A 197 -16.16 15.61 -8.52
C LEU A 197 -15.34 16.90 -8.44
N SER A 198 -15.68 17.78 -7.49
CA SER A 198 -14.95 19.04 -7.27
C SER A 198 -13.47 18.77 -6.96
N ALA A 199 -12.58 19.55 -7.59
CA ALA A 199 -11.18 19.60 -7.20
C ALA A 199 -11.02 20.45 -5.92
N ALA A 200 -10.00 20.14 -5.11
CA ALA A 200 -9.61 20.94 -3.96
C ALA A 200 -8.51 21.93 -4.39
N ASN A 201 -8.85 23.20 -4.52
CA ASN A 201 -7.98 24.18 -5.17
C ASN A 201 -7.25 25.14 -4.21
N HIS A 202 -7.61 25.14 -2.93
CA HIS A 202 -7.14 26.17 -1.98
C HIS A 202 -5.99 25.68 -1.08
N LEU A 203 -6.02 24.45 -0.63
CA LEU A 203 -5.09 23.94 0.37
C LEU A 203 -3.61 24.00 -0.07
N THR A 204 -3.32 23.82 -1.36
CA THR A 204 -1.94 23.87 -1.86
C THR A 204 -1.26 25.21 -1.55
N ASP A 205 -1.98 26.33 -1.68
CA ASP A 205 -1.41 27.66 -1.38
C ASP A 205 -1.05 27.81 0.10
N SER A 206 -1.91 27.28 0.98
CA SER A 206 -1.62 27.24 2.42
C SER A 206 -0.39 26.38 2.74
N LEU A 207 -0.27 25.19 2.13
CA LEU A 207 0.91 24.32 2.32
C LEU A 207 2.19 25.01 1.88
N VAL A 208 2.18 25.65 0.70
CA VAL A 208 3.36 26.38 0.16
C VAL A 208 3.72 27.56 1.06
N ALA A 209 2.74 28.31 1.57
CA ALA A 209 2.98 29.42 2.50
C ALA A 209 3.66 28.97 3.81
N HIS A 210 3.45 27.72 4.22
CA HIS A 210 4.10 27.09 5.38
C HIS A 210 5.39 26.32 5.04
N GLY A 211 5.92 26.50 3.81
CA GLY A 211 7.21 25.94 3.40
C GLY A 211 7.13 24.50 2.84
N ILE A 212 5.94 23.95 2.65
CA ILE A 212 5.76 22.60 2.07
C ILE A 212 5.70 22.74 0.55
N GLN A 213 6.75 22.25 -0.13
CA GLN A 213 6.80 22.26 -1.59
C GLN A 213 5.98 21.11 -2.18
N THR A 214 5.23 21.42 -3.24
CA THR A 214 4.47 20.45 -4.01
C THR A 214 5.10 20.22 -5.38
N ARG A 215 4.77 19.07 -5.97
CA ARG A 215 5.08 18.72 -7.36
C ARG A 215 3.86 18.09 -8.01
N ARG A 216 3.86 17.94 -9.34
CA ARG A 216 2.73 17.37 -10.05
C ARG A 216 3.02 15.94 -10.49
N PHE A 217 2.06 15.07 -10.20
CA PHE A 217 1.99 13.74 -10.80
C PHE A 217 0.73 13.58 -11.64
N LYS A 218 0.73 12.58 -12.52
CA LYS A 218 -0.44 12.20 -13.29
C LYS A 218 -0.76 10.73 -13.11
N THR A 219 -2.03 10.39 -13.26
CA THR A 219 -2.50 9.03 -13.47
C THR A 219 -3.57 9.03 -14.56
N GLY A 220 -4.22 7.90 -14.80
CA GLY A 220 -5.30 7.83 -15.78
C GLY A 220 -6.19 6.63 -15.53
N THR A 221 -7.32 6.62 -16.20
CA THR A 221 -8.31 5.54 -16.15
C THR A 221 -8.83 5.25 -17.56
N PRO A 222 -9.19 4.00 -17.88
CA PRO A 222 -9.86 3.66 -19.14
C PRO A 222 -11.34 4.06 -19.13
N ALA A 223 -11.98 3.95 -20.30
CA ALA A 223 -13.42 4.17 -20.42
C ALA A 223 -14.24 3.12 -19.65
N ARG A 224 -15.48 3.50 -19.33
CA ARG A 224 -16.56 2.59 -18.92
C ARG A 224 -17.51 2.42 -20.08
N VAL A 225 -17.93 1.19 -20.30
CA VAL A 225 -18.77 0.81 -21.42
C VAL A 225 -20.03 0.08 -20.96
N ASP A 226 -21.10 0.15 -21.74
CA ASP A 226 -22.37 -0.52 -21.44
C ASP A 226 -22.26 -2.02 -21.78
N LYS A 227 -22.42 -2.89 -20.78
CA LYS A 227 -22.43 -4.35 -20.90
C LYS A 227 -23.31 -4.87 -22.03
N ARG A 228 -24.47 -4.24 -22.25
CA ARG A 228 -25.45 -4.62 -23.28
C ARG A 228 -24.99 -4.39 -24.71
N SER A 229 -23.90 -3.62 -24.89
CA SER A 229 -23.30 -3.32 -26.20
C SER A 229 -22.11 -4.23 -26.54
N LEU A 230 -21.82 -5.24 -25.70
CA LEU A 230 -20.67 -6.12 -25.83
C LEU A 230 -21.10 -7.51 -26.35
N ASP A 231 -20.25 -8.10 -27.18
CA ASP A 231 -20.37 -9.48 -27.64
C ASP A 231 -19.36 -10.38 -26.93
N PHE A 232 -19.78 -10.96 -25.81
CA PHE A 232 -18.92 -11.83 -25.00
C PHE A 232 -18.52 -13.14 -25.68
N SER A 233 -19.23 -13.56 -26.75
CA SER A 233 -18.85 -14.77 -27.49
C SER A 233 -17.50 -14.68 -28.18
N LYS A 234 -16.97 -13.45 -28.35
CA LYS A 234 -15.66 -13.16 -28.94
C LYS A 234 -14.55 -12.96 -27.92
N MET A 235 -14.85 -13.15 -26.65
CA MET A 235 -13.91 -12.94 -25.54
C MET A 235 -13.70 -14.23 -24.76
N GLU A 236 -12.55 -14.33 -24.08
CA GLU A 236 -12.24 -15.45 -23.20
C GLU A 236 -12.76 -15.17 -21.80
N GLU A 237 -13.66 -16.01 -21.30
CA GLU A 237 -14.22 -15.86 -19.96
C GLU A 237 -13.18 -16.20 -18.89
N GLN A 238 -13.11 -15.37 -17.85
CA GLN A 238 -12.17 -15.49 -16.74
C GLN A 238 -12.95 -15.68 -15.43
N PHE A 239 -12.88 -16.89 -14.87
CA PHE A 239 -13.54 -17.25 -13.62
C PHE A 239 -12.71 -16.89 -12.41
N GLY A 240 -13.38 -16.69 -11.27
CA GLY A 240 -12.77 -16.67 -9.95
C GLY A 240 -12.30 -18.06 -9.51
N ASP A 241 -11.71 -18.14 -8.33
CA ASP A 241 -11.34 -19.41 -7.72
C ASP A 241 -12.60 -20.13 -7.21
N GLU A 242 -12.65 -21.47 -7.32
CA GLU A 242 -13.78 -22.27 -6.81
C GLU A 242 -13.98 -22.08 -5.30
N ARG A 243 -12.88 -22.03 -4.55
CA ARG A 243 -12.89 -21.75 -3.13
C ARG A 243 -12.24 -20.41 -2.87
N VAL A 244 -13.02 -19.48 -2.34
CA VAL A 244 -12.59 -18.14 -1.97
C VAL A 244 -11.83 -18.17 -0.65
N VAL A 245 -10.70 -17.48 -0.63
CA VAL A 245 -9.94 -17.20 0.59
C VAL A 245 -10.21 -15.74 0.97
N PRO A 246 -10.71 -15.45 2.18
CA PRO A 246 -10.98 -14.07 2.61
C PRO A 246 -9.69 -13.25 2.77
N PHE A 247 -9.78 -11.94 2.66
CA PHE A 247 -8.65 -11.04 2.96
C PHE A 247 -8.46 -10.85 4.47
N SER A 248 -9.53 -10.69 5.22
CA SER A 248 -9.44 -10.53 6.67
C SER A 248 -9.23 -11.89 7.36
N PHE A 249 -8.33 -11.91 8.32
CA PHE A 249 -8.14 -13.07 9.21
C PHE A 249 -9.30 -13.28 10.19
N THR A 250 -10.25 -12.34 10.25
CA THR A 250 -11.44 -12.44 11.11
C THR A 250 -12.70 -12.84 10.32
N THR A 251 -12.64 -12.88 9.00
CA THR A 251 -13.74 -13.32 8.17
C THR A 251 -13.79 -14.86 8.14
N ASN A 252 -14.95 -15.43 8.47
CA ASN A 252 -15.14 -16.88 8.34
C ASN A 252 -15.07 -17.26 6.85
N PRO A 253 -14.20 -18.19 6.44
CA PRO A 253 -14.08 -18.62 5.05
C PRO A 253 -15.39 -19.11 4.40
N GLU A 254 -16.32 -19.66 5.16
CA GLU A 254 -17.60 -20.15 4.63
C GLU A 254 -18.55 -19.00 4.27
N ASP A 255 -18.43 -17.83 4.92
CA ASP A 255 -19.30 -16.67 4.65
C ASP A 255 -18.97 -15.96 3.33
N VAL A 256 -17.83 -16.27 2.72
CA VAL A 256 -17.36 -15.68 1.45
C VAL A 256 -17.52 -16.61 0.25
N GLN A 257 -18.19 -17.75 0.40
CA GLN A 257 -18.49 -18.67 -0.70
C GLN A 257 -19.77 -18.21 -1.41
N ILE A 258 -19.62 -17.37 -2.44
CA ILE A 258 -20.71 -16.77 -3.23
C ILE A 258 -20.66 -17.23 -4.68
N GLU A 259 -21.79 -17.09 -5.41
CA GLU A 259 -21.77 -17.16 -6.87
C GLU A 259 -21.00 -15.95 -7.43
N GLN A 260 -19.91 -16.21 -8.13
CA GLN A 260 -19.00 -15.17 -8.57
C GLN A 260 -19.31 -14.68 -9.99
N ALA A 261 -19.16 -13.37 -10.20
CA ALA A 261 -19.25 -12.78 -11.52
C ALA A 261 -18.00 -13.11 -12.36
N SER A 262 -18.19 -13.25 -13.67
CA SER A 262 -17.09 -13.42 -14.62
C SER A 262 -16.50 -12.11 -15.09
N CYS A 263 -15.19 -12.12 -15.38
CA CYS A 263 -14.50 -11.14 -16.20
C CYS A 263 -14.22 -11.73 -17.59
N TRP A 264 -13.84 -10.89 -18.55
CA TRP A 264 -13.52 -11.37 -19.89
C TRP A 264 -12.19 -10.80 -20.36
N LEU A 265 -11.50 -11.57 -21.18
CA LEU A 265 -10.23 -11.18 -21.79
C LEU A 265 -10.41 -11.01 -23.30
N THR A 266 -9.96 -9.89 -23.82
CA THR A 266 -9.81 -9.61 -25.24
C THR A 266 -8.46 -8.95 -25.52
N TYR A 267 -8.22 -8.51 -26.75
CA TYR A 267 -6.92 -7.99 -27.15
C TYR A 267 -7.05 -6.79 -28.07
N THR A 268 -6.09 -5.87 -28.02
CA THR A 268 -5.87 -4.92 -29.11
C THR A 268 -5.36 -5.63 -30.36
N ASN A 269 -5.40 -4.96 -31.49
CA ASN A 269 -4.89 -5.44 -32.76
C ASN A 269 -4.15 -4.31 -33.50
N GLU A 270 -3.61 -4.60 -34.69
CA GLU A 270 -2.83 -3.61 -35.46
C GLU A 270 -3.67 -2.38 -35.82
N THR A 271 -4.94 -2.55 -36.21
CA THR A 271 -5.85 -1.41 -36.49
C THR A 271 -6.00 -0.50 -35.26
N THR A 272 -6.15 -1.10 -34.06
CA THR A 272 -6.17 -0.33 -32.82
C THR A 272 -4.89 0.50 -32.68
N HIS A 273 -3.73 -0.12 -32.93
CA HIS A 273 -2.43 0.52 -32.80
C HIS A 273 -2.20 1.61 -33.83
N GLU A 274 -2.66 1.43 -35.06
CA GLU A 274 -2.60 2.45 -36.12
C GLU A 274 -3.43 3.68 -35.79
N ILE A 275 -4.66 3.49 -35.30
CA ILE A 275 -5.52 4.61 -34.86
C ILE A 275 -4.80 5.41 -33.77
N ILE A 276 -4.23 4.73 -32.77
CA ILE A 276 -3.51 5.39 -31.68
C ILE A 276 -2.27 6.14 -32.21
N ARG A 277 -1.44 5.52 -33.05
CA ARG A 277 -0.23 6.16 -33.62
C ARG A 277 -0.55 7.40 -34.44
N ASN A 278 -1.63 7.36 -35.21
CA ASN A 278 -2.06 8.46 -36.09
C ASN A 278 -2.66 9.66 -35.33
N ASN A 279 -2.93 9.50 -34.00
CA ASN A 279 -3.52 10.54 -33.17
C ASN A 279 -2.66 10.88 -31.94
N LEU A 280 -1.37 10.53 -31.92
CA LEU A 280 -0.49 10.82 -30.78
C LEU A 280 -0.33 12.33 -30.54
N ASP A 281 -0.35 13.13 -31.58
CA ASP A 281 -0.28 14.59 -31.52
C ASP A 281 -1.49 15.22 -30.80
N ARG A 282 -2.64 14.52 -30.76
CA ARG A 282 -3.86 14.91 -30.03
C ARG A 282 -3.89 14.37 -28.58
N SER A 283 -2.92 13.56 -28.19
CA SER A 283 -2.80 13.08 -26.81
C SER A 283 -2.13 14.15 -25.94
N PRO A 284 -2.74 14.61 -24.84
CA PRO A 284 -2.14 15.57 -23.91
C PRO A 284 -0.77 15.15 -23.38
N ILE A 285 -0.50 13.83 -23.32
CA ILE A 285 0.80 13.28 -22.91
C ILE A 285 1.88 13.60 -23.93
N TYR A 286 1.60 13.37 -25.23
CA TYR A 286 2.55 13.55 -26.32
C TYR A 286 2.58 14.98 -26.86
N ALA A 287 1.50 15.73 -26.69
CA ALA A 287 1.42 17.16 -27.02
C ALA A 287 2.12 18.05 -25.97
N GLY A 288 2.67 17.50 -24.89
CA GLY A 288 3.38 18.27 -23.87
C GLY A 288 2.49 19.14 -22.97
N ILE A 289 1.18 18.87 -22.95
CA ILE A 289 0.20 19.60 -22.10
C ILE A 289 0.25 19.10 -20.67
N ILE A 290 0.55 17.82 -20.47
CA ILE A 290 0.71 17.20 -19.17
C ILE A 290 2.12 17.49 -18.63
N GLU A 291 2.18 18.16 -17.49
CA GLU A 291 3.41 18.48 -16.78
C GLU A 291 3.82 17.35 -15.83
N GLY A 292 2.84 16.64 -15.27
CA GLY A 292 3.01 15.61 -14.27
C GLY A 292 3.62 14.32 -14.83
N THR A 293 4.54 13.72 -14.09
CA THR A 293 5.08 12.40 -14.41
C THR A 293 4.06 11.31 -14.09
N GLY A 294 3.87 10.36 -15.01
CA GLY A 294 2.95 9.22 -14.84
C GLY A 294 3.62 7.98 -14.25
N PRO A 295 2.84 7.03 -13.72
CA PRO A 295 3.36 5.79 -13.15
C PRO A 295 3.90 4.84 -14.23
N ARG A 296 5.12 4.34 -14.03
CA ARG A 296 5.81 3.42 -14.96
C ARG A 296 5.05 2.10 -15.19
N TYR A 297 4.38 1.61 -14.16
CA TYR A 297 3.73 0.27 -14.17
C TYR A 297 2.22 0.31 -14.44
N CYS A 298 1.68 1.47 -14.79
CA CYS A 298 0.33 1.64 -15.32
C CYS A 298 0.38 2.60 -16.50
N PRO A 299 1.09 2.24 -17.58
CA PRO A 299 1.19 3.09 -18.76
C PRO A 299 -0.17 3.20 -19.43
N SER A 300 -0.43 4.34 -20.07
CA SER A 300 -1.57 4.49 -20.97
C SER A 300 -1.45 3.54 -22.16
N ILE A 301 -2.52 3.33 -22.90
CA ILE A 301 -2.45 2.48 -24.10
C ILE A 301 -1.53 3.11 -25.16
N GLU A 302 -1.49 4.45 -25.26
CA GLU A 302 -0.56 5.18 -26.12
C GLU A 302 0.90 4.84 -25.76
N ASP A 303 1.22 4.88 -24.46
CA ASP A 303 2.55 4.51 -23.98
C ASP A 303 2.92 3.05 -24.31
N LYS A 304 1.96 2.12 -24.22
CA LYS A 304 2.20 0.71 -24.57
C LYS A 304 2.49 0.55 -26.05
N VAL A 305 1.69 1.17 -26.89
CA VAL A 305 1.83 1.10 -28.37
C VAL A 305 3.16 1.71 -28.83
N VAL A 306 3.62 2.78 -28.18
CA VAL A 306 4.89 3.42 -28.54
C VAL A 306 6.09 2.67 -27.96
N LYS A 307 6.06 2.33 -26.66
CA LYS A 307 7.20 1.71 -25.98
C LYS A 307 7.40 0.23 -26.31
N PHE A 308 6.34 -0.47 -26.68
CA PHE A 308 6.34 -1.89 -27.05
C PHE A 308 5.83 -2.08 -28.49
N ALA A 309 6.41 -1.32 -29.42
CA ALA A 309 6.02 -1.31 -30.83
C ALA A 309 6.20 -2.68 -31.53
N ASP A 310 7.02 -3.57 -30.97
CA ASP A 310 7.22 -4.96 -31.40
C ASP A 310 6.05 -5.89 -31.04
N LYS A 311 5.12 -5.45 -30.19
CA LYS A 311 3.96 -6.25 -29.79
C LYS A 311 2.76 -5.98 -30.69
N ASN A 312 2.24 -7.01 -31.32
CA ASN A 312 1.10 -6.92 -32.23
C ASN A 312 -0.24 -6.80 -31.48
N ARG A 313 -0.26 -7.09 -30.16
CA ARG A 313 -1.46 -7.03 -29.34
C ARG A 313 -1.13 -6.83 -27.86
N HIS A 314 -2.05 -6.21 -27.13
CA HIS A 314 -2.03 -6.07 -25.69
C HIS A 314 -3.29 -6.67 -25.08
N GLN A 315 -3.19 -7.28 -23.90
CA GLN A 315 -4.31 -7.84 -23.15
C GLN A 315 -5.21 -6.73 -22.62
N ILE A 316 -6.52 -6.93 -22.80
CA ILE A 316 -7.58 -6.04 -22.34
C ILE A 316 -8.58 -6.85 -21.53
N PHE A 317 -8.80 -6.43 -20.28
CA PHE A 317 -9.74 -7.07 -19.37
C PHE A 317 -11.05 -6.28 -19.33
N ILE A 318 -12.17 -6.96 -19.51
CA ILE A 318 -13.51 -6.40 -19.37
C ILE A 318 -14.06 -6.88 -18.03
N GLU A 319 -14.20 -5.95 -17.10
CA GLU A 319 -14.49 -6.23 -15.70
C GLU A 319 -15.76 -5.51 -15.26
N PRO A 320 -16.79 -6.20 -14.69
CA PRO A 320 -17.99 -5.53 -14.18
C PRO A 320 -17.63 -4.58 -13.01
N GLU A 321 -18.23 -3.39 -12.97
CA GLU A 321 -18.03 -2.45 -11.86
C GLU A 321 -18.97 -2.71 -10.67
N GLY A 322 -19.91 -3.64 -10.80
CA GLY A 322 -20.85 -4.07 -9.78
C GLY A 322 -21.96 -4.94 -10.37
N LEU A 323 -22.77 -5.52 -9.49
CA LEU A 323 -23.89 -6.38 -9.88
C LEU A 323 -25.16 -5.57 -10.25
N SER A 324 -25.29 -4.38 -9.70
CA SER A 324 -26.45 -3.50 -9.88
C SER A 324 -26.28 -2.51 -11.05
N THR A 325 -25.18 -2.58 -11.80
CA THR A 325 -24.89 -1.68 -12.94
C THR A 325 -24.55 -2.44 -14.20
N ASN A 326 -24.78 -1.80 -15.36
CA ASN A 326 -24.29 -2.30 -16.65
C ASN A 326 -22.93 -1.70 -17.05
N GLU A 327 -22.28 -0.94 -16.17
CA GLU A 327 -20.95 -0.38 -16.44
C GLU A 327 -19.88 -1.47 -16.36
N MET A 328 -19.08 -1.57 -17.43
CA MET A 328 -17.91 -2.46 -17.50
C MET A 328 -16.64 -1.62 -17.61
N TYR A 329 -15.64 -1.94 -16.81
CA TYR A 329 -14.31 -1.36 -16.83
C TYR A 329 -13.46 -2.02 -17.92
N VAL A 330 -12.81 -1.23 -18.77
CA VAL A 330 -11.98 -1.75 -19.89
C VAL A 330 -10.50 -1.69 -19.49
N GLY A 331 -10.10 -2.62 -18.64
CA GLY A 331 -8.74 -2.69 -18.08
C GLY A 331 -7.67 -2.86 -19.15
N GLY A 332 -6.66 -1.99 -19.13
CA GLY A 332 -5.57 -2.00 -20.11
C GLY A 332 -5.66 -0.91 -21.19
N MET A 333 -6.83 -0.24 -21.32
CA MET A 333 -7.11 0.83 -22.28
C MET A 333 -7.12 2.22 -21.66
N SER A 334 -6.39 2.45 -20.55
CA SER A 334 -6.23 3.80 -20.01
C SER A 334 -5.66 4.74 -21.07
N SER A 335 -6.30 5.86 -21.28
CA SER A 335 -5.99 6.79 -22.39
C SER A 335 -6.31 8.22 -22.01
N SER A 336 -5.64 9.16 -22.67
CA SER A 336 -6.00 10.58 -22.67
C SER A 336 -6.38 11.10 -24.07
N LEU A 337 -6.49 10.22 -25.05
CA LEU A 337 -6.91 10.57 -26.40
C LEU A 337 -8.33 11.17 -26.41
N PRO A 338 -8.67 12.03 -27.39
CA PRO A 338 -9.98 12.64 -27.48
C PRO A 338 -11.10 11.63 -27.75
N GLU A 339 -12.32 12.01 -27.46
CA GLU A 339 -13.51 11.14 -27.46
C GLU A 339 -13.73 10.43 -28.80
N ASP A 340 -13.59 11.13 -29.92
CA ASP A 340 -13.72 10.56 -31.26
C ASP A 340 -12.73 9.41 -31.49
N VAL A 341 -11.49 9.60 -31.13
CA VAL A 341 -10.44 8.57 -31.22
C VAL A 341 -10.72 7.40 -30.26
N GLN A 342 -11.23 7.69 -29.06
CA GLN A 342 -11.63 6.63 -28.14
C GLN A 342 -12.73 5.76 -28.77
N HIS A 343 -13.76 6.34 -29.36
CA HIS A 343 -14.81 5.60 -30.04
C HIS A 343 -14.27 4.72 -31.17
N GLU A 344 -13.35 5.23 -31.98
CA GLU A 344 -12.74 4.46 -33.07
C GLU A 344 -11.89 3.29 -32.52
N MET A 345 -10.94 3.55 -31.60
CA MET A 345 -10.03 2.52 -31.11
C MET A 345 -10.73 1.42 -30.32
N TYR A 346 -11.77 1.76 -29.53
CA TYR A 346 -12.50 0.73 -28.76
C TYR A 346 -13.29 -0.20 -29.68
N ARG A 347 -13.85 0.29 -30.80
CA ARG A 347 -14.60 -0.51 -31.78
C ARG A 347 -13.75 -1.49 -32.59
N THR A 348 -12.44 -1.36 -32.54
CA THR A 348 -11.52 -2.33 -33.17
C THR A 348 -11.26 -3.57 -32.31
N LEU A 349 -11.63 -3.53 -31.02
CA LEU A 349 -11.41 -4.66 -30.12
C LEU A 349 -12.44 -5.77 -30.35
N PRO A 350 -12.04 -7.05 -30.45
CA PRO A 350 -12.99 -8.15 -30.57
C PRO A 350 -14.03 -8.15 -29.44
N GLY A 351 -15.30 -8.16 -29.82
CA GLY A 351 -16.45 -8.10 -28.92
C GLY A 351 -16.88 -6.70 -28.51
N LEU A 352 -16.19 -5.64 -28.99
CA LEU A 352 -16.51 -4.24 -28.72
C LEU A 352 -16.93 -3.48 -30.00
N GLU A 353 -17.19 -4.15 -31.11
CA GLU A 353 -17.48 -3.51 -32.41
C GLU A 353 -18.68 -2.55 -32.37
N HIS A 354 -19.62 -2.81 -31.47
CA HIS A 354 -20.82 -1.99 -31.26
C HIS A 354 -20.86 -1.28 -29.93
N VAL A 355 -19.67 -1.14 -29.27
CA VAL A 355 -19.54 -0.60 -27.94
C VAL A 355 -20.17 0.80 -27.79
N LYS A 356 -20.86 0.99 -26.68
CA LYS A 356 -21.35 2.28 -26.19
C LYS A 356 -20.52 2.69 -24.97
N ILE A 357 -19.81 3.80 -25.11
CA ILE A 357 -19.04 4.38 -24.00
C ILE A 357 -20.00 5.10 -23.07
N VAL A 358 -19.95 4.77 -21.78
CA VAL A 358 -20.71 5.42 -20.69
C VAL A 358 -19.91 6.57 -20.10
N ARG A 359 -18.60 6.37 -19.93
CA ARG A 359 -17.66 7.39 -19.44
C ARG A 359 -16.38 7.29 -20.23
N ASN A 360 -15.88 8.42 -20.71
CA ASN A 360 -14.61 8.46 -21.43
C ASN A 360 -13.42 8.11 -20.54
N ALA A 361 -12.37 7.57 -21.14
CA ALA A 361 -11.06 7.52 -20.53
C ALA A 361 -10.51 8.95 -20.36
N TYR A 362 -9.71 9.17 -19.33
CA TYR A 362 -9.04 10.45 -19.09
C TYR A 362 -7.72 10.29 -18.36
N ALA A 363 -6.82 11.23 -18.55
CA ALA A 363 -5.71 11.44 -17.62
C ALA A 363 -6.11 12.47 -16.56
N ILE A 364 -5.57 12.31 -15.36
CA ILE A 364 -5.73 13.29 -14.27
C ILE A 364 -4.37 13.69 -13.74
N GLU A 365 -4.12 14.98 -13.60
CA GLU A 365 -2.98 15.57 -12.92
C GLU A 365 -3.40 16.16 -11.58
N TYR A 366 -2.51 16.11 -10.61
CA TYR A 366 -2.77 16.57 -9.25
C TYR A 366 -1.47 16.95 -8.53
N ASP A 367 -1.58 17.77 -7.48
CA ASP A 367 -0.45 18.12 -6.64
C ASP A 367 -0.17 17.01 -5.60
N CYS A 368 1.10 16.73 -5.40
CA CYS A 368 1.62 15.83 -4.38
C CYS A 368 2.93 16.38 -3.80
N ILE A 369 3.46 15.74 -2.77
CA ILE A 369 4.73 16.11 -2.15
C ILE A 369 5.86 15.16 -2.56
N ASP A 370 7.09 15.54 -2.25
CA ASP A 370 8.20 14.61 -2.15
C ASP A 370 8.21 14.00 -0.73
N ALA A 371 7.98 12.70 -0.65
CA ALA A 371 7.89 11.99 0.63
C ALA A 371 9.22 11.97 1.41
N ASN A 372 10.35 12.38 0.83
CA ASN A 372 11.59 12.62 1.57
C ASN A 372 11.45 13.72 2.64
N ASN A 373 10.42 14.56 2.56
CA ASN A 373 10.09 15.56 3.58
C ASN A 373 9.36 14.96 4.81
N LEU A 374 9.12 13.65 4.81
CA LEU A 374 8.47 12.93 5.91
C LEU A 374 9.49 12.09 6.69
N TYR A 375 9.21 11.94 7.98
CA TYR A 375 9.78 10.87 8.79
C TYR A 375 9.16 9.51 8.41
N ALA A 376 9.73 8.41 8.89
CA ALA A 376 9.14 7.09 8.73
C ALA A 376 7.79 6.92 9.48
N SER A 377 7.48 7.81 10.40
CA SER A 377 6.16 7.96 11.02
C SER A 377 5.10 8.56 10.11
N LEU A 378 5.48 9.05 8.93
CA LEU A 378 4.70 9.85 7.98
C LEU A 378 4.34 11.26 8.49
N GLU A 379 5.00 11.74 9.52
CA GLU A 379 4.97 13.13 9.98
C GLU A 379 5.92 13.99 9.14
N PHE A 380 5.55 15.25 8.88
CA PHE A 380 6.40 16.20 8.19
C PHE A 380 7.58 16.63 9.06
N LYS A 381 8.79 16.59 8.49
CA LYS A 381 10.02 17.06 9.16
C LYS A 381 10.00 18.55 9.50
N ALA A 382 9.23 19.35 8.76
CA ALA A 382 9.16 20.80 8.91
C ALA A 382 8.04 21.27 9.84
N MET A 383 7.13 20.38 10.27
CA MET A 383 5.93 20.80 10.99
C MET A 383 5.41 19.68 11.90
N LYS A 384 5.43 19.94 13.19
CA LYS A 384 4.94 19.01 14.19
C LYS A 384 3.42 18.86 14.16
N GLY A 385 2.94 17.61 14.30
CA GLY A 385 1.51 17.28 14.26
C GLY A 385 0.91 17.28 12.85
N LEU A 386 1.69 17.50 11.79
CA LEU A 386 1.25 17.34 10.41
C LEU A 386 1.72 16.01 9.84
N PHE A 387 0.77 15.16 9.46
CA PHE A 387 1.00 13.86 8.85
C PHE A 387 0.40 13.80 7.44
N SER A 388 0.80 12.80 6.66
CA SER A 388 0.16 12.58 5.37
C SER A 388 0.21 11.12 4.93
N GLY A 389 -0.74 10.74 4.04
CA GLY A 389 -0.84 9.40 3.50
C GLY A 389 -1.43 9.33 2.10
N GLY A 390 -1.11 8.23 1.40
CA GLY A 390 -1.68 7.90 0.10
C GLY A 390 -0.99 8.57 -1.09
N GLN A 391 -1.77 8.89 -2.11
CA GLN A 391 -1.24 9.44 -3.36
C GLN A 391 -0.60 10.82 -3.19
N PHE A 392 -1.01 11.56 -2.20
CA PHE A 392 -0.40 12.84 -1.84
C PHE A 392 1.10 12.69 -1.51
N ASN A 393 1.52 11.56 -0.96
CA ASN A 393 2.94 11.22 -0.72
C ASN A 393 3.68 10.72 -1.98
N GLY A 394 3.07 10.84 -3.16
CA GLY A 394 3.67 10.39 -4.41
C GLY A 394 3.64 8.88 -4.61
N SER A 395 2.73 8.16 -3.97
CA SER A 395 2.44 6.75 -4.26
C SER A 395 1.25 6.60 -5.22
N SER A 396 0.97 5.37 -5.67
CA SER A 396 -0.17 5.06 -6.53
C SER A 396 -0.74 3.69 -6.19
N GLY A 397 -2.04 3.64 -5.92
CA GLY A 397 -2.82 2.43 -5.61
C GLY A 397 -3.62 2.57 -4.33
N TYR A 398 -4.75 1.88 -4.26
CA TYR A 398 -5.67 1.93 -3.12
C TYR A 398 -5.05 1.33 -1.86
N GLU A 399 -4.36 0.22 -2.01
CA GLU A 399 -3.72 -0.52 -0.94
C GLU A 399 -2.52 0.25 -0.36
N GLU A 400 -1.71 0.86 -1.23
CA GLU A 400 -0.61 1.74 -0.82
C GLU A 400 -1.14 2.96 -0.06
N ALA A 401 -2.29 3.48 -0.49
CA ALA A 401 -2.93 4.61 0.20
C ALA A 401 -3.48 4.20 1.57
N ALA A 402 -4.18 3.08 1.65
CA ALA A 402 -4.72 2.54 2.90
C ALA A 402 -3.63 2.26 3.93
N CYS A 403 -2.53 1.62 3.53
CA CYS A 403 -1.37 1.38 4.39
C CYS A 403 -0.82 2.66 5.01
N GLN A 404 -0.58 3.66 4.18
CA GLN A 404 -0.03 4.94 4.65
C GLN A 404 -1.01 5.66 5.56
N GLY A 405 -2.30 5.64 5.21
CA GLY A 405 -3.36 6.22 6.05
C GLY A 405 -3.43 5.58 7.42
N LEU A 406 -3.39 4.24 7.48
CA LEU A 406 -3.38 3.50 8.74
C LEU A 406 -2.17 3.86 9.61
N ILE A 407 -0.96 3.85 9.04
CA ILE A 407 0.27 4.18 9.79
C ILE A 407 0.29 5.64 10.21
N ALA A 408 -0.12 6.58 9.35
CA ALA A 408 -0.21 8.00 9.71
C ALA A 408 -1.21 8.25 10.84
N GLY A 409 -2.39 7.60 10.79
CA GLY A 409 -3.40 7.68 11.85
C GLY A 409 -2.93 7.09 13.17
N ILE A 410 -2.29 5.93 13.15
CA ILE A 410 -1.68 5.32 14.33
C ILE A 410 -0.65 6.27 14.92
N ASN A 411 0.25 6.81 14.12
CA ASN A 411 1.35 7.65 14.62
C ASN A 411 0.89 9.02 15.10
N ALA A 412 -0.12 9.62 14.47
CA ALA A 412 -0.77 10.81 15.00
C ALA A 412 -1.40 10.54 16.39
N ALA A 413 -2.04 9.38 16.55
CA ALA A 413 -2.58 8.97 17.84
C ALA A 413 -1.48 8.68 18.89
N MET A 414 -0.39 8.03 18.50
CA MET A 414 0.73 7.77 19.41
C MET A 414 1.37 9.07 19.89
N GLU A 415 1.59 10.03 19.01
CA GLU A 415 2.13 11.34 19.36
C GLU A 415 1.23 12.07 20.38
N ILE A 416 -0.07 12.15 20.11
CA ILE A 416 -1.04 12.81 21.04
C ILE A 416 -1.06 12.13 22.40
N LYS A 417 -0.87 10.80 22.44
CA LYS A 417 -0.81 10.00 23.67
C LYS A 417 0.57 9.97 24.36
N GLY A 418 1.57 10.65 23.80
CA GLY A 418 2.94 10.66 24.32
C GLY A 418 3.62 9.28 24.28
N ARG A 419 3.28 8.45 23.28
CA ARG A 419 3.86 7.13 23.05
C ARG A 419 4.80 7.16 21.85
N ASP A 420 5.73 6.20 21.80
CA ASP A 420 6.63 6.04 20.66
C ASP A 420 5.85 5.71 19.37
N PRO A 421 6.29 6.22 18.21
CA PRO A 421 5.66 5.95 16.94
C PRO A 421 5.81 4.48 16.52
N LEU A 422 4.81 3.96 15.82
CA LEU A 422 4.92 2.67 15.14
C LEU A 422 5.77 2.82 13.88
N ILE A 423 6.97 2.27 13.90
CA ILE A 423 7.84 2.13 12.73
C ILE A 423 7.99 0.66 12.39
N LEU A 424 7.62 0.29 11.18
CA LEU A 424 7.75 -1.08 10.69
C LEU A 424 9.02 -1.23 9.86
N ASP A 425 9.84 -2.22 10.21
CA ASP A 425 11.05 -2.54 9.45
C ASP A 425 10.72 -3.19 8.10
N ARG A 426 11.61 -3.04 7.14
CA ARG A 426 11.56 -3.72 5.83
C ARG A 426 11.56 -5.24 5.95
N SER A 427 12.07 -5.79 7.04
CA SER A 427 12.07 -7.22 7.35
C SER A 427 10.80 -7.71 8.05
N GLU A 428 9.93 -6.81 8.48
CA GLU A 428 8.71 -7.11 9.25
C GLU A 428 7.45 -7.01 8.42
N ALA A 429 7.41 -6.07 7.46
CA ALA A 429 6.20 -5.82 6.67
C ALA A 429 6.49 -5.26 5.29
N TYR A 430 5.62 -5.56 4.30
CA TYR A 430 5.56 -4.84 3.03
C TYR A 430 5.22 -3.36 3.24
N ILE A 431 4.41 -3.03 4.26
CA ILE A 431 4.14 -1.65 4.69
C ILE A 431 5.45 -0.96 5.08
N GLY A 432 6.34 -1.65 5.80
CA GLY A 432 7.68 -1.13 6.14
C GLY A 432 8.54 -0.88 4.91
N VAL A 433 8.53 -1.81 3.94
CA VAL A 433 9.23 -1.62 2.65
C VAL A 433 8.67 -0.42 1.89
N LEU A 434 7.34 -0.27 1.83
CA LEU A 434 6.66 0.84 1.16
C LEU A 434 7.07 2.18 1.74
N ILE A 435 6.96 2.34 3.06
CA ILE A 435 7.24 3.61 3.74
C ILE A 435 8.73 3.95 3.66
N ASP A 436 9.61 2.98 3.94
CA ASP A 436 11.06 3.22 3.84
C ASP A 436 11.46 3.63 2.42
N ASP A 437 10.93 2.96 1.37
CA ASP A 437 11.19 3.36 -0.02
C ASP A 437 10.66 4.78 -0.34
N LEU A 438 9.52 5.18 0.21
CA LEU A 438 8.97 6.50 -0.01
C LEU A 438 9.81 7.59 0.63
N VAL A 439 10.21 7.43 1.89
CA VAL A 439 10.88 8.49 2.66
C VAL A 439 12.40 8.52 2.47
N THR A 440 13.00 7.48 1.89
CA THR A 440 14.47 7.40 1.71
C THR A 440 14.93 7.42 0.25
N LYS A 441 14.02 7.17 -0.72
CA LYS A 441 14.36 7.14 -2.15
C LYS A 441 13.74 8.32 -2.87
N LYS A 442 14.49 8.95 -3.79
CA LYS A 442 13.93 9.96 -4.71
C LYS A 442 13.03 9.30 -5.74
N ASN A 443 11.74 9.34 -5.50
CA ASN A 443 10.75 8.82 -6.42
C ASN A 443 10.40 9.91 -7.46
N ARG A 444 10.95 9.82 -8.67
CA ARG A 444 10.66 10.74 -9.78
C ARG A 444 9.34 10.45 -10.49
N GLU A 445 8.75 9.31 -10.22
CA GLU A 445 7.47 8.81 -10.74
C GLU A 445 6.61 8.28 -9.59
N PRO A 446 5.27 8.19 -9.74
CA PRO A 446 4.41 7.64 -8.70
C PRO A 446 4.88 6.26 -8.26
N TYR A 447 5.19 6.12 -6.96
CA TYR A 447 5.64 4.86 -6.39
C TYR A 447 4.53 3.81 -6.42
N ARG A 448 4.88 2.59 -6.77
CA ARG A 448 3.99 1.43 -6.70
C ARG A 448 4.71 0.26 -6.03
N MET A 449 4.01 -0.38 -5.08
CA MET A 449 4.54 -1.57 -4.44
C MET A 449 4.59 -2.75 -5.40
N MET A 450 5.69 -3.47 -5.38
CA MET A 450 5.91 -4.68 -6.17
C MET A 450 6.67 -5.72 -5.35
N THR A 451 6.46 -7.00 -5.65
CA THR A 451 7.16 -8.11 -4.96
C THR A 451 8.68 -8.02 -5.08
N SER A 452 9.19 -7.43 -6.19
CA SER A 452 10.63 -7.25 -6.40
C SER A 452 11.28 -6.22 -5.47
N ARG A 453 10.49 -5.37 -4.81
CA ARG A 453 11.00 -4.36 -3.87
C ARG A 453 11.29 -4.91 -2.48
N ALA A 454 10.69 -6.04 -2.12
CA ALA A 454 10.90 -6.71 -0.85
C ALA A 454 12.07 -7.70 -0.95
N GLU A 455 13.07 -7.55 -0.11
CA GLU A 455 14.25 -8.40 -0.03
C GLU A 455 13.93 -9.76 0.60
N TYR A 456 13.01 -9.77 1.58
CA TYR A 456 12.70 -10.94 2.42
C TYR A 456 11.32 -11.52 2.13
N ARG A 457 10.98 -11.72 0.83
CA ARG A 457 9.63 -12.12 0.38
C ARG A 457 9.09 -13.38 1.04
N LEU A 458 9.94 -14.33 1.38
CA LEU A 458 9.52 -15.57 2.00
C LEU A 458 9.16 -15.40 3.48
N LEU A 459 9.70 -14.38 4.15
CA LEU A 459 9.30 -13.97 5.49
C LEU A 459 8.03 -13.13 5.46
N LEU A 460 7.86 -12.28 4.43
CA LEU A 460 6.79 -11.30 4.30
C LEU A 460 5.60 -11.83 3.47
N ARG A 461 5.20 -13.08 3.67
CA ARG A 461 4.07 -13.65 2.93
C ARG A 461 2.74 -13.04 3.39
N GLN A 462 1.73 -13.07 2.50
CA GLN A 462 0.38 -12.62 2.86
C GLN A 462 -0.30 -13.56 3.86
N ASP A 463 0.00 -14.87 3.80
CA ASP A 463 -0.60 -15.92 4.62
C ASP A 463 -0.15 -15.86 6.10
N ASN A 464 0.95 -15.20 6.40
CA ASN A 464 1.50 -15.07 7.76
C ASN A 464 1.50 -13.64 8.31
N ALA A 465 0.74 -12.73 7.70
CA ALA A 465 0.74 -11.33 8.13
C ALA A 465 0.22 -11.18 9.57
N ASP A 466 -0.74 -11.99 9.97
CA ASP A 466 -1.27 -12.04 11.34
C ASP A 466 -0.20 -12.43 12.36
N LEU A 467 0.58 -13.49 12.09
CA LEU A 467 1.67 -13.95 12.95
C LEU A 467 2.77 -12.87 13.14
N ARG A 468 2.97 -12.02 12.15
CA ARG A 468 3.99 -10.95 12.19
C ARG A 468 3.50 -9.67 12.87
N LEU A 469 2.25 -9.27 12.70
CA LEU A 469 1.79 -7.91 12.98
C LEU A 469 0.66 -7.80 14.00
N THR A 470 -0.13 -8.85 14.24
CA THR A 470 -1.29 -8.77 15.16
C THR A 470 -0.87 -8.40 16.59
N LYS A 471 0.28 -8.87 17.07
CA LYS A 471 0.80 -8.46 18.38
C LYS A 471 1.04 -6.96 18.45
N LYS A 472 1.64 -6.36 17.41
CA LYS A 472 1.86 -4.91 17.34
C LYS A 472 0.52 -4.15 17.30
N GLY A 473 -0.45 -4.64 16.52
CA GLY A 473 -1.81 -4.06 16.50
C GLY A 473 -2.51 -4.12 17.85
N TYR A 474 -2.30 -5.18 18.64
CA TYR A 474 -2.80 -5.32 19.99
C TYR A 474 -2.10 -4.35 20.96
N GLU A 475 -0.78 -4.24 20.93
CA GLU A 475 0.01 -3.32 21.76
C GLU A 475 -0.36 -1.85 21.49
N ILE A 476 -0.73 -1.51 20.27
CA ILE A 476 -1.24 -0.19 19.88
C ILE A 476 -2.65 0.05 20.46
N GLY A 477 -3.50 -0.97 20.46
CA GLY A 477 -4.88 -0.93 20.93
C GLY A 477 -5.94 -1.04 19.83
N LEU A 478 -5.57 -1.46 18.60
CA LEU A 478 -6.48 -1.65 17.46
C LEU A 478 -6.99 -3.09 17.31
N ILE A 479 -6.36 -4.05 17.97
CA ILE A 479 -6.72 -5.47 17.94
C ILE A 479 -7.32 -5.87 19.28
N SER A 480 -8.42 -6.62 19.26
CA SER A 480 -9.06 -7.16 20.47
C SER A 480 -8.23 -8.25 21.13
N GLN A 481 -8.45 -8.46 22.45
CA GLN A 481 -7.85 -9.54 23.21
C GLN A 481 -8.13 -10.92 22.59
N GLU A 482 -9.37 -11.16 22.18
CA GLU A 482 -9.80 -12.41 21.55
C GLU A 482 -8.99 -12.74 20.28
N ARG A 483 -8.82 -11.74 19.40
CA ARG A 483 -8.03 -11.89 18.18
C ARG A 483 -6.54 -12.14 18.48
N TYR A 484 -6.01 -11.44 19.45
CA TYR A 484 -4.62 -11.66 19.91
C TYR A 484 -4.42 -13.07 20.46
N ASP A 485 -5.33 -13.53 21.34
CA ASP A 485 -5.28 -14.87 21.95
C ASP A 485 -5.37 -15.97 20.88
N TRP A 486 -6.21 -15.77 19.85
CA TRP A 486 -6.28 -16.70 18.72
C TRP A 486 -4.94 -16.80 17.97
N VAL A 487 -4.28 -15.67 17.69
CA VAL A 487 -2.99 -15.69 16.99
C VAL A 487 -1.91 -16.36 17.83
N CYS A 488 -1.87 -16.13 19.14
CA CYS A 488 -0.97 -16.84 20.06
C CYS A 488 -1.22 -18.36 20.05
N LYS A 489 -2.49 -18.77 20.09
CA LYS A 489 -2.88 -20.19 19.99
C LYS A 489 -2.49 -20.79 18.62
N LYS A 490 -2.68 -20.06 17.53
CA LYS A 490 -2.28 -20.47 16.19
C LYS A 490 -0.78 -20.73 16.12
N GLU A 491 0.03 -19.81 16.66
CA GLU A 491 1.48 -19.95 16.73
C GLU A 491 1.90 -21.21 17.52
N GLU A 492 1.26 -21.46 18.67
CA GLU A 492 1.49 -22.65 19.47
C GLU A 492 1.13 -23.95 18.72
N LEU A 493 -0.03 -23.97 18.03
CA LEU A 493 -0.48 -25.11 17.24
C LEU A 493 0.49 -25.42 16.09
N ILE A 494 0.96 -24.39 15.38
CA ILE A 494 1.96 -24.53 14.31
C ILE A 494 3.24 -25.16 14.87
N LYS A 495 3.74 -24.64 15.98
CA LYS A 495 4.97 -25.15 16.61
C LYS A 495 4.84 -26.62 17.03
N LYS A 496 3.78 -26.97 17.76
CA LYS A 496 3.51 -28.34 18.20
C LYS A 496 3.40 -29.31 17.03
N GLU A 497 2.73 -28.90 15.95
CA GLU A 497 2.55 -29.76 14.78
C GLU A 497 3.86 -29.95 14.01
N ILE A 498 4.71 -28.93 13.89
CA ILE A 498 6.05 -29.07 13.31
C ILE A 498 6.91 -30.01 14.13
N GLU A 499 6.86 -29.93 15.47
CA GLU A 499 7.55 -30.85 16.37
C GLU A 499 7.06 -32.28 16.15
N ARG A 500 5.72 -32.50 16.15
CA ARG A 500 5.12 -33.82 15.93
C ARG A 500 5.56 -34.45 14.61
N VAL A 501 5.43 -33.77 13.49
CA VAL A 501 5.77 -34.32 12.16
C VAL A 501 7.27 -34.58 11.97
N ASN A 502 8.13 -33.91 12.72
CA ASN A 502 9.55 -34.22 12.77
C ASN A 502 9.86 -35.52 13.55
N GLU A 503 9.01 -35.90 14.50
CA GLU A 503 9.18 -37.10 15.33
C GLU A 503 8.49 -38.32 14.74
N VAL A 504 7.37 -38.15 13.97
CA VAL A 504 6.61 -39.23 13.35
C VAL A 504 7.47 -39.95 12.29
N LYS A 505 7.77 -41.22 12.54
CA LYS A 505 8.57 -42.09 11.65
C LYS A 505 7.67 -42.99 10.84
N LEU A 506 7.86 -42.99 9.55
CA LEU A 506 7.15 -43.83 8.60
C LEU A 506 8.10 -44.91 8.04
N GLY A 507 7.67 -46.16 8.09
CA GLY A 507 8.39 -47.28 7.48
C GLY A 507 8.08 -47.40 5.98
N ALA A 508 8.92 -48.10 5.22
CA ALA A 508 8.73 -48.39 3.80
C ALA A 508 7.71 -49.52 3.56
N ASN A 509 6.51 -49.44 4.18
CA ASN A 509 5.42 -50.41 4.04
C ASN A 509 4.57 -50.13 2.79
N ALA A 510 3.71 -51.10 2.42
CA ALA A 510 2.91 -51.04 1.21
C ALA A 510 1.98 -49.81 1.15
N ARG A 511 1.39 -49.39 2.28
CA ARG A 511 0.51 -48.22 2.34
C ARG A 511 1.27 -46.92 2.03
N VAL A 512 2.44 -46.75 2.61
CA VAL A 512 3.30 -45.60 2.37
C VAL A 512 3.77 -45.57 0.91
N GLN A 513 4.22 -46.73 0.38
CA GLN A 513 4.64 -46.82 -1.03
C GLN A 513 3.50 -46.50 -2.01
N HIS A 514 2.29 -46.94 -1.73
CA HIS A 514 1.11 -46.64 -2.55
C HIS A 514 0.83 -45.14 -2.63
N VAL A 515 0.86 -44.41 -1.50
CA VAL A 515 0.70 -42.93 -1.48
C VAL A 515 1.82 -42.24 -2.24
N LEU A 516 3.07 -42.69 -2.09
CA LEU A 516 4.19 -42.11 -2.83
C LEU A 516 4.03 -42.31 -4.35
N GLU A 517 3.63 -43.51 -4.77
CA GLU A 517 3.37 -43.82 -6.18
C GLU A 517 2.22 -42.99 -6.75
N GLN A 518 1.13 -42.83 -6.01
CA GLN A 518 -0.04 -42.02 -6.39
C GLN A 518 0.34 -40.58 -6.75
N TYR A 519 1.29 -39.98 -6.02
CA TYR A 519 1.76 -38.63 -6.26
C TYR A 519 3.08 -38.56 -7.04
N GLY A 520 3.53 -39.66 -7.64
CA GLY A 520 4.74 -39.72 -8.47
C GLY A 520 6.03 -39.47 -7.69
N SER A 521 6.03 -39.73 -6.39
CA SER A 521 7.22 -39.57 -5.54
C SER A 521 8.09 -40.82 -5.54
N ILE A 522 9.39 -40.64 -5.29
CA ILE A 522 10.37 -41.73 -5.24
C ILE A 522 10.05 -42.68 -4.07
N PRO A 523 10.01 -44.00 -4.30
CA PRO A 523 9.79 -45.00 -3.25
C PRO A 523 10.80 -44.89 -2.12
N LEU A 524 10.38 -45.28 -0.90
CA LEU A 524 11.28 -45.39 0.25
C LEU A 524 11.99 -46.75 0.27
N HIS A 525 13.28 -46.74 0.55
CA HIS A 525 14.07 -47.93 0.84
C HIS A 525 14.27 -48.15 2.32
N THR A 526 14.23 -47.08 3.11
CA THR A 526 14.35 -47.09 4.58
C THR A 526 13.30 -46.21 5.20
N GLY A 527 13.10 -46.31 6.52
CA GLY A 527 12.22 -45.40 7.26
C GLY A 527 12.69 -43.95 7.17
N THR A 528 11.71 -43.04 7.17
CA THR A 528 11.94 -41.59 7.11
C THR A 528 10.98 -40.86 8.06
N THR A 529 11.16 -39.58 8.30
CA THR A 529 10.20 -38.76 9.06
C THR A 529 9.07 -38.26 8.14
N LEU A 530 7.94 -37.94 8.73
CA LEU A 530 6.83 -37.32 7.98
C LEU A 530 7.24 -35.98 7.39
N SER A 531 8.03 -35.18 8.16
CA SER A 531 8.56 -33.90 7.70
C SER A 531 9.48 -34.02 6.48
N ASP A 532 10.28 -35.12 6.36
CA ASP A 532 11.15 -35.34 5.20
C ASP A 532 10.31 -35.63 3.95
N LEU A 533 9.15 -36.29 4.10
CA LEU A 533 8.21 -36.47 2.99
C LEU A 533 7.54 -35.15 2.59
N ILE A 534 7.12 -34.32 3.55
CA ILE A 534 6.55 -33.00 3.28
C ILE A 534 7.53 -32.10 2.50
N ARG A 535 8.84 -32.24 2.74
CA ARG A 535 9.88 -31.48 2.00
C ARG A 535 9.96 -31.82 0.52
N ARG A 536 9.46 -32.97 0.08
CA ARG A 536 9.49 -33.37 -1.33
C ARG A 536 8.57 -32.46 -2.17
N PRO A 537 8.98 -32.02 -3.38
CA PRO A 537 8.20 -31.09 -4.20
C PRO A 537 6.79 -31.55 -4.51
N GLU A 538 6.62 -32.84 -4.81
CA GLU A 538 5.35 -33.47 -5.21
C GLU A 538 4.39 -33.78 -4.06
N LEU A 539 4.88 -33.77 -2.81
CA LEU A 539 4.11 -34.07 -1.61
C LEU A 539 3.83 -32.79 -0.81
N ASP A 540 2.84 -32.84 0.03
CA ASP A 540 2.50 -31.78 0.99
C ASP A 540 1.83 -32.40 2.23
N TYR A 541 1.55 -31.58 3.23
CA TYR A 541 0.94 -32.00 4.48
C TYR A 541 -0.42 -32.71 4.26
N ASP A 542 -1.23 -32.23 3.33
CA ASP A 542 -2.57 -32.79 3.08
C ASP A 542 -2.54 -34.10 2.29
N LYS A 543 -1.65 -34.20 1.30
CA LYS A 543 -1.46 -35.44 0.51
C LYS A 543 -0.98 -36.62 1.37
N LEU A 544 -0.32 -36.34 2.47
CA LEU A 544 0.18 -37.35 3.40
C LEU A 544 -0.84 -37.74 4.50
N ALA A 545 -2.05 -37.15 4.50
CA ALA A 545 -3.08 -37.41 5.50
C ALA A 545 -3.43 -38.90 5.61
N GLU A 546 -3.43 -39.62 4.49
CA GLU A 546 -3.79 -41.05 4.47
C GLU A 546 -2.81 -41.92 5.25
N ILE A 547 -1.52 -41.55 5.30
CA ILE A 547 -0.47 -42.30 6.00
C ILE A 547 -0.13 -41.75 7.38
N ASP A 548 -0.64 -40.59 7.74
CA ASP A 548 -0.49 -39.95 9.05
C ASP A 548 -1.68 -40.31 9.95
N THR A 549 -1.62 -41.49 10.57
CA THR A 549 -2.75 -42.06 11.36
C THR A 549 -3.08 -41.25 12.63
N ASP A 550 -2.15 -40.54 13.16
CA ASP A 550 -2.28 -39.74 14.38
C ASP A 550 -2.40 -38.23 14.06
N ARG A 551 -2.78 -37.90 12.82
CA ARG A 551 -2.95 -36.52 12.37
C ARG A 551 -4.04 -35.83 13.18
N PRO A 552 -3.72 -34.70 13.84
CA PRO A 552 -4.71 -33.90 14.54
C PRO A 552 -5.64 -33.15 13.56
N ASP A 553 -6.86 -32.87 13.99
CA ASP A 553 -7.78 -31.97 13.30
C ASP A 553 -7.37 -30.53 13.62
N LEU A 554 -6.75 -29.87 12.65
CA LEU A 554 -6.23 -28.51 12.76
C LEU A 554 -6.88 -27.58 11.74
N PRO A 555 -7.05 -26.29 12.07
CA PRO A 555 -7.50 -25.29 11.12
C PRO A 555 -6.60 -25.24 9.87
N ALA A 556 -7.21 -25.04 8.71
CA ALA A 556 -6.50 -25.01 7.42
C ALA A 556 -5.36 -23.96 7.39
N GLU A 557 -5.55 -22.81 8.05
CA GLU A 557 -4.52 -21.80 8.19
C GLU A 557 -3.30 -22.21 9.04
N VAL A 558 -3.46 -23.20 9.93
CA VAL A 558 -2.37 -23.82 10.70
C VAL A 558 -1.63 -24.82 9.81
N THR A 559 -2.36 -25.72 9.14
CA THR A 559 -1.75 -26.75 8.28
C THR A 559 -1.01 -26.15 7.09
N GLU A 560 -1.52 -25.05 6.53
CA GLU A 560 -0.83 -24.28 5.49
C GLU A 560 0.53 -23.75 5.99
N GLN A 561 0.58 -23.16 7.19
CA GLN A 561 1.83 -22.67 7.78
C GLN A 561 2.82 -23.80 8.05
N VAL A 562 2.35 -24.94 8.61
CA VAL A 562 3.18 -26.12 8.85
C VAL A 562 3.83 -26.61 7.54
N ASN A 563 3.02 -26.73 6.48
CA ASN A 563 3.51 -27.14 5.17
C ASN A 563 4.57 -26.18 4.61
N ILE A 564 4.31 -24.87 4.65
CA ILE A 564 5.24 -23.86 4.12
C ILE A 564 6.53 -23.83 4.93
N LEU A 565 6.45 -23.80 6.27
CA LEU A 565 7.61 -23.71 7.12
C LEU A 565 8.54 -24.92 6.97
N ILE A 566 7.99 -26.13 6.80
CA ILE A 566 8.79 -27.34 6.58
C ILE A 566 9.43 -27.34 5.19
N LYS A 567 8.64 -27.05 4.13
CA LYS A 567 9.16 -27.05 2.74
C LYS A 567 10.26 -26.04 2.50
N TYR A 568 10.13 -24.86 3.07
CA TYR A 568 11.01 -23.72 2.82
C TYR A 568 11.99 -23.43 3.96
N ASP A 569 12.11 -24.31 4.95
CA ASP A 569 12.94 -24.15 6.14
C ASP A 569 14.35 -23.63 5.86
N GLY A 570 15.09 -24.27 4.94
CA GLY A 570 16.45 -23.85 4.60
C GLY A 570 16.54 -22.47 3.92
N TYR A 571 15.51 -22.04 3.22
CA TYR A 571 15.44 -20.70 2.61
C TYR A 571 15.05 -19.65 3.66
N ILE A 572 14.09 -19.97 4.53
CA ILE A 572 13.62 -19.12 5.63
C ILE A 572 14.79 -18.85 6.60
N SER A 573 15.49 -19.89 7.02
CA SER A 573 16.65 -19.79 7.93
C SER A 573 17.77 -18.90 7.35
N ARG A 574 18.01 -18.98 6.03
CA ARG A 574 18.96 -18.08 5.37
C ARG A 574 18.51 -16.63 5.39
N GLN A 575 17.22 -16.36 5.12
CA GLN A 575 16.69 -15.00 5.18
C GLN A 575 16.73 -14.42 6.59
N ILE A 576 16.41 -15.22 7.62
CA ILE A 576 16.50 -14.79 9.03
C ILE A 576 17.94 -14.35 9.37
N LYS A 577 18.95 -15.14 8.99
CA LYS A 577 20.36 -14.77 9.20
C LYS A 577 20.75 -13.47 8.46
N GLN A 578 20.19 -13.23 7.28
CA GLN A 578 20.41 -11.97 6.56
C GLN A 578 19.76 -10.79 7.28
N VAL A 579 18.52 -10.96 7.77
CA VAL A 579 17.80 -9.96 8.57
C VAL A 579 18.59 -9.58 9.83
N GLU A 580 19.09 -10.57 10.57
CA GLU A 580 19.89 -10.32 11.77
C GLU A 580 21.14 -9.48 11.48
N LYS A 581 21.84 -9.79 10.38
CA LYS A 581 22.99 -8.97 9.94
C LYS A 581 22.58 -7.55 9.59
N PHE A 582 21.45 -7.42 8.92
CA PHE A 582 20.96 -6.13 8.47
C PHE A 582 20.47 -5.26 9.63
N LYS A 583 19.73 -5.83 10.59
CA LYS A 583 19.31 -5.15 11.83
C LYS A 583 20.49 -4.60 12.64
N LYS A 584 21.65 -5.28 12.61
CA LYS A 584 22.88 -4.75 13.22
C LYS A 584 23.39 -3.47 12.54
N LEU A 585 23.22 -3.34 11.22
CA LEU A 585 23.57 -2.12 10.48
C LEU A 585 22.57 -0.99 10.73
N GLU A 586 21.29 -1.30 10.86
CA GLU A 586 20.25 -0.29 11.13
C GLU A 586 20.35 0.28 12.56
N LYS A 587 20.83 -0.49 13.51
CA LYS A 587 21.12 0.00 14.87
C LYS A 587 22.24 1.03 14.90
N LYS A 588 23.18 1.00 13.95
CA LYS A 588 24.30 1.96 13.88
C LYS A 588 23.83 3.29 13.30
N LYS A 589 23.51 4.22 14.19
CA LYS A 589 23.01 5.56 13.83
C LYS A 589 24.12 6.45 13.26
N LEU A 590 23.72 7.33 12.34
CA LEU A 590 24.55 8.38 11.76
C LEU A 590 24.09 9.74 12.28
N PRO A 591 25.00 10.74 12.36
CA PRO A 591 24.63 12.10 12.78
C PRO A 591 23.60 12.72 11.82
N GLU A 592 22.62 13.43 12.36
CA GLU A 592 21.70 14.24 11.56
C GLU A 592 22.39 15.47 10.97
N LYS A 593 22.02 15.85 9.73
CA LYS A 593 22.56 17.01 9.03
C LYS A 593 24.10 17.01 8.95
N PHE A 594 24.68 15.86 8.72
CA PHE A 594 26.14 15.66 8.65
C PHE A 594 26.68 15.96 7.24
N ASP A 595 27.86 16.61 7.16
CA ASP A 595 28.57 16.80 5.88
C ASP A 595 29.48 15.60 5.58
N TYR A 596 29.04 14.73 4.70
CA TYR A 596 29.78 13.54 4.29
C TYR A 596 31.04 13.84 3.45
N ASN A 597 31.26 15.10 3.02
CA ASN A 597 32.51 15.53 2.39
C ASN A 597 33.69 15.50 3.37
N GLU A 598 33.43 15.57 4.68
CA GLU A 598 34.44 15.49 5.72
C GLU A 598 35.01 14.08 5.90
N ILE A 599 34.35 13.04 5.39
CA ILE A 599 34.80 11.65 5.52
C ILE A 599 35.80 11.32 4.41
N SER A 600 37.07 11.21 4.78
CA SER A 600 38.12 10.75 3.86
C SER A 600 37.92 9.27 3.48
N GLY A 601 38.11 8.95 2.21
CA GLY A 601 37.96 7.58 1.68
C GLY A 601 36.58 7.24 1.10
N LEU A 602 35.57 8.07 1.26
CA LEU A 602 34.33 7.96 0.51
C LEU A 602 34.54 8.42 -0.94
N ARG A 603 33.93 7.70 -1.88
CA ARG A 603 33.90 8.13 -3.28
C ARG A 603 33.04 9.38 -3.44
N ILE A 604 33.37 10.25 -4.40
CA ILE A 604 32.64 11.51 -4.66
C ILE A 604 31.15 11.25 -4.89
N GLU A 605 30.80 10.23 -5.66
CA GLU A 605 29.40 9.84 -5.88
C GLU A 605 28.70 9.48 -4.56
N ALA A 606 29.35 8.71 -3.71
CA ALA A 606 28.80 8.32 -2.41
C ALA A 606 28.64 9.55 -1.48
N GLN A 607 29.63 10.46 -1.43
CA GLN A 607 29.56 11.72 -0.66
C GLN A 607 28.35 12.55 -1.12
N GLN A 608 28.20 12.76 -2.44
CA GLN A 608 27.06 13.50 -3.00
C GLN A 608 25.73 12.86 -2.63
N LYS A 609 25.62 11.53 -2.75
CA LYS A 609 24.39 10.80 -2.43
C LYS A 609 24.09 10.82 -0.93
N LEU A 610 25.06 10.61 -0.08
CA LEU A 610 24.89 10.67 1.37
C LEU A 610 24.50 12.07 1.84
N ASN A 611 25.10 13.12 1.27
CA ASN A 611 24.72 14.52 1.54
C ASN A 611 23.32 14.83 1.04
N GLU A 612 22.91 14.27 -0.09
CA GLU A 612 21.57 14.45 -0.66
C GLU A 612 20.49 13.79 0.19
N PHE A 613 20.73 12.56 0.67
CA PHE A 613 19.72 11.74 1.35
C PHE A 613 19.76 11.81 2.88
N GLN A 614 20.89 12.21 3.47
CA GLN A 614 21.08 12.31 4.92
C GLN A 614 20.54 11.06 5.67
N PRO A 615 21.08 9.85 5.43
CA PRO A 615 20.59 8.63 6.04
C PRO A 615 20.77 8.66 7.56
N LEU A 616 19.77 8.16 8.29
CA LEU A 616 19.77 8.13 9.76
C LEU A 616 20.60 6.99 10.36
N ASN A 617 20.96 6.00 9.56
CA ASN A 617 21.73 4.83 9.98
C ASN A 617 22.49 4.19 8.81
N ILE A 618 23.42 3.28 9.13
CA ILE A 618 24.23 2.56 8.14
C ILE A 618 23.35 1.68 7.22
N GLY A 619 22.26 1.10 7.74
CA GLY A 619 21.33 0.30 6.94
C GLY A 619 20.67 1.14 5.84
N GLN A 620 20.18 2.35 6.14
CA GLN A 620 19.66 3.27 5.14
C GLN A 620 20.73 3.69 4.14
N ALA A 621 21.94 4.05 4.61
CA ALA A 621 23.06 4.40 3.75
C ALA A 621 23.37 3.31 2.72
N SER A 622 23.30 2.03 3.13
CA SER A 622 23.60 0.89 2.26
C SER A 622 22.57 0.66 1.13
N ARG A 623 21.37 1.24 1.24
CA ARG A 623 20.29 1.13 0.24
C ARG A 623 20.29 2.28 -0.77
N ILE A 624 21.08 3.30 -0.55
CA ILE A 624 21.17 4.45 -1.46
C ILE A 624 21.89 4.03 -2.75
N SER A 625 21.23 4.23 -3.88
CA SER A 625 21.85 3.96 -5.19
C SER A 625 23.08 4.83 -5.40
N GLY A 626 24.23 4.23 -5.73
CA GLY A 626 25.52 4.91 -5.83
C GLY A 626 26.41 4.74 -4.60
N VAL A 627 25.87 4.26 -3.47
CA VAL A 627 26.66 3.87 -2.29
C VAL A 627 26.97 2.37 -2.38
N THR A 628 28.25 2.00 -2.31
CA THR A 628 28.72 0.61 -2.44
C THR A 628 29.06 0.01 -1.08
N PRO A 629 29.23 -1.35 -1.00
CA PRO A 629 29.73 -1.99 0.22
C PRO A 629 31.07 -1.44 0.73
N ALA A 630 31.93 -0.95 -0.18
CA ALA A 630 33.20 -0.31 0.20
C ALA A 630 32.96 1.03 0.93
N ASP A 631 32.03 1.85 0.41
CA ASP A 631 31.65 3.11 1.07
C ASP A 631 31.02 2.84 2.47
N ILE A 632 30.21 1.79 2.59
CA ILE A 632 29.65 1.37 3.88
C ILE A 632 30.76 0.96 4.88
N SER A 633 31.81 0.28 4.40
CA SER A 633 32.96 -0.05 5.24
C SER A 633 33.68 1.21 5.74
N VAL A 634 33.82 2.22 4.88
CA VAL A 634 34.39 3.54 5.28
C VAL A 634 33.53 4.22 6.34
N LEU A 635 32.18 4.22 6.18
CA LEU A 635 31.26 4.78 7.17
C LEU A 635 31.34 4.04 8.52
N LEU A 636 31.50 2.72 8.51
CA LEU A 636 31.68 1.93 9.74
C LEU A 636 32.99 2.29 10.46
N VAL A 637 34.08 2.45 9.70
CA VAL A 637 35.37 2.89 10.26
C VAL A 637 35.24 4.30 10.83
N TYR A 638 34.55 5.20 10.14
CA TYR A 638 34.29 6.55 10.64
C TYR A 638 33.52 6.54 11.97
N LEU A 639 32.47 5.72 12.10
CA LEU A 639 31.73 5.59 13.36
C LEU A 639 32.62 5.05 14.50
N GLU A 640 33.49 4.08 14.22
CA GLU A 640 34.46 3.62 15.21
C GLU A 640 35.45 4.71 15.62
N GLN A 641 35.92 5.53 14.68
CA GLN A 641 36.76 6.69 14.96
C GLN A 641 36.01 7.73 15.79
N LEU A 642 34.74 8.01 15.48
CA LEU A 642 33.89 8.94 16.23
C LEU A 642 33.73 8.52 17.69
N LYS A 643 33.70 7.23 17.97
CA LYS A 643 33.65 6.67 19.32
C LYS A 643 34.83 7.10 20.21
N TYR A 644 36.00 7.34 19.60
CA TYR A 644 37.21 7.80 20.30
C TYR A 644 37.42 9.30 20.22
N SER A 645 37.07 9.94 19.08
CA SER A 645 37.29 11.38 18.86
C SER A 645 36.20 12.25 19.49
N ASN A 646 34.95 11.79 19.53
CA ASN A 646 33.81 12.46 20.15
C ASN A 646 32.84 11.44 20.79
N PRO A 647 33.23 10.87 21.96
CA PRO A 647 32.45 9.84 22.64
C PRO A 647 31.03 10.29 22.99
N ASP A 648 30.86 11.55 23.41
CA ASP A 648 29.55 12.09 23.81
C ASP A 648 28.56 12.07 22.65
N LEU A 649 28.97 12.49 21.45
CA LEU A 649 28.16 12.42 20.25
C LEU A 649 27.87 10.95 19.87
N PHE A 650 28.89 10.10 19.87
CA PHE A 650 28.74 8.69 19.49
C PHE A 650 27.72 7.96 20.41
N PHE A 651 27.86 8.09 21.73
CA PHE A 651 26.97 7.41 22.68
C PHE A 651 25.57 8.04 22.74
N LYS A 652 25.44 9.34 22.42
CA LYS A 652 24.13 9.98 22.22
C LYS A 652 23.40 9.36 21.03
N LEU A 653 24.11 9.06 19.94
CA LEU A 653 23.56 8.46 18.73
C LEU A 653 23.31 6.94 18.91
N ASN A 654 24.17 6.25 19.64
CA ASN A 654 24.17 4.80 19.79
C ASN A 654 24.14 4.40 21.30
N PRO A 655 23.04 4.67 22.02
CA PRO A 655 22.97 4.48 23.47
C PRO A 655 23.09 3.02 23.90
N ASP A 656 22.70 2.07 23.06
CA ASP A 656 22.81 0.64 23.36
C ASP A 656 24.27 0.18 23.47
N GLU A 657 25.20 0.76 22.71
CA GLU A 657 26.64 0.45 22.82
C GLU A 657 27.28 0.96 24.12
N HIS A 658 26.59 1.85 24.84
CA HIS A 658 27.04 2.31 26.16
C HIS A 658 26.73 1.30 27.25
N LYS A 659 25.63 0.57 27.15
CA LYS A 659 25.18 -0.43 28.14
C LYS A 659 26.04 -1.70 28.09
N GLU A 660 26.40 -2.18 26.91
CA GLU A 660 27.26 -3.36 26.73
C GLU A 660 28.70 -3.21 27.28
N LYS A 661 29.14 -1.99 27.62
CA LYS A 661 30.45 -1.74 28.24
C LYS A 661 30.40 -1.71 29.79
N GLN A 662 29.19 -1.64 30.37
CA GLN A 662 29.01 -1.58 31.83
C GLN A 662 28.62 -2.94 32.42
N GLU A 663 28.26 -3.93 31.59
CA GLU A 663 28.16 -5.35 31.92
C GLU A 663 29.49 -6.08 31.59
#